data_9b60893ebefaacca19a498e733e61d9b
#
_entry.id   9b60893ebefaacca19a498e733e61d9b
#
_cell.length_a   1.000
_cell.length_b   1.000
_cell.length_c   1.000
_cell.angle_alpha   90.00
_cell.angle_beta   90.00
_cell.angle_gamma   90.00
#
_symmetry.space_group_name_H-M   'P 1'
#
loop_
_entity.id
_entity.type
_entity.pdbx_description
1 polymer ?
#
loop_
_entity_poly.entity_id
_entity_poly.type
_entity_poly.pdbx_seq_one_letter_code
_entity_poly.pdbx_strand_id
1 'polypeptide(L)'
;MSKAKPYLLAATLSLVIVLAVFRIFNINPTLPLNYTGDAIVHYNFAKNIEETGWWATNPRFGAPTGQTLYDFPLTETVHLLLIKLLIIMGLNWYESVNAFFILTFPLITLVSLFVMKRLGLKTHTALPLSIVYAFLPYHFLRGVNHLFLAGYFVVPLAIYTAYRLASNNPIKWRESAVLALLIASNGAYYTFLSLFFIILGGLFALSKDWNKKLLLGLVKFLALVSFFFFINYLPTLTYAQKYGANLNTTVRLASDTEVFGLKIAQLVLPFEDHNLNIFNKIQKRYMNYGSAITNENQDAALGLTAASGFIFLLFWSTFKPKLLKEAQMKLDILGIFNLAAVLFATVGGFAAIISTYINPTFRSMNRISVFIAFISLVAVGLILQRIKLQKVSVWGAWLILPLALFDQVSLGVMQNFIKEPEEYQVLVKYADEIESRAGENAKIYTLPLGQYPEGVDKKLMRVALLTDNIKWSTGAEKWRAANFWQHQTNRLETKDFLKKIIGEGFTGLLVNIKELEPTKLADIEKELAANPLQDQKKEYGYYDLRNYASSNKISYRPTDVFYYVSGNCLYDQVSLFYCVNNGRIEFENMSSKEQFKTLTMTLEFPGGKIEKINEKIPIPVGKSHYLLSKNTNKNVFPVPKNVPIWPVNMGYPNFIIREIELQ
;
A
#
# COMPACT_ATOMS: atom_id res chain seq x y z
N MET A 1 6.28 28.99 31.85
CA MET A 1 6.34 27.54 31.56
C MET A 1 7.13 27.32 30.26
N SER A 2 8.08 26.40 30.24
CA SER A 2 8.83 26.07 29.02
C SER A 2 7.87 25.75 27.86
N LYS A 3 8.13 26.29 26.65
CA LYS A 3 7.32 26.06 25.45
C LYS A 3 7.20 24.56 25.09
N ALA A 4 8.11 23.74 25.57
CA ALA A 4 8.16 22.28 25.33
C ALA A 4 7.19 21.46 26.23
N LYS A 5 6.83 21.93 27.42
CA LYS A 5 6.00 21.18 28.38
C LYS A 5 4.70 20.62 27.79
N PRO A 6 3.89 21.39 27.02
CA PRO A 6 2.64 20.86 26.44
C PRO A 6 2.86 19.73 25.43
N TYR A 7 3.95 19.77 24.66
CA TYR A 7 4.28 18.74 23.68
C TYR A 7 4.76 17.46 24.36
N LEU A 8 5.60 17.58 25.40
CA LEU A 8 6.02 16.45 26.20
C LEU A 8 4.82 15.76 26.86
N LEU A 9 3.93 16.55 27.48
CA LEU A 9 2.69 16.03 28.07
C LEU A 9 1.82 15.31 27.02
N ALA A 10 1.64 15.89 25.84
CA ALA A 10 0.84 15.31 24.79
C ALA A 10 1.42 13.99 24.27
N ALA A 11 2.75 13.94 24.04
CA ALA A 11 3.43 12.71 23.62
C ALA A 11 3.34 11.62 24.69
N THR A 12 3.60 11.97 25.95
CA THR A 12 3.52 11.02 27.07
C THR A 12 2.10 10.48 27.26
N LEU A 13 1.08 11.35 27.26
CA LEU A 13 -0.31 10.92 27.37
C LEU A 13 -0.72 10.03 26.20
N SER A 14 -0.39 10.40 24.97
CA SER A 14 -0.70 9.60 23.79
C SER A 14 -0.01 8.22 23.88
N LEU A 15 1.26 8.18 24.27
CA LEU A 15 1.99 6.94 24.43
C LEU A 15 1.41 6.07 25.56
N VAL A 16 1.09 6.66 26.70
CA VAL A 16 0.47 5.93 27.83
C VAL A 16 -0.90 5.37 27.42
N ILE A 17 -1.72 6.17 26.71
CA ILE A 17 -3.04 5.73 26.26
C ILE A 17 -2.89 4.57 25.27
N VAL A 18 -2.04 4.67 24.25
CA VAL A 18 -1.87 3.59 23.27
C VAL A 18 -1.31 2.32 23.91
N LEU A 19 -0.33 2.43 24.81
CA LEU A 19 0.19 1.28 25.54
C LEU A 19 -0.87 0.66 26.47
N ALA A 20 -1.70 1.47 27.11
CA ALA A 20 -2.82 0.98 27.94
C ALA A 20 -3.86 0.27 27.08
N VAL A 21 -4.26 0.85 25.94
CA VAL A 21 -5.19 0.25 24.98
C VAL A 21 -4.68 -1.12 24.53
N PHE A 22 -3.46 -1.23 24.08
CA PHE A 22 -2.89 -2.49 23.62
C PHE A 22 -2.65 -3.48 24.79
N ARG A 23 -2.27 -3.01 25.97
CA ARG A 23 -2.01 -3.86 27.15
C ARG A 23 -3.29 -4.41 27.77
N ILE A 24 -4.39 -3.64 27.78
CA ILE A 24 -5.72 -4.11 28.25
C ILE A 24 -6.16 -5.37 27.50
N PHE A 25 -5.73 -5.52 26.26
CA PHE A 25 -6.11 -6.66 25.42
C PHE A 25 -5.04 -7.77 25.41
N ASN A 26 -4.09 -7.78 26.33
CA ASN A 26 -3.04 -8.80 26.46
C ASN A 26 -2.20 -9.02 25.17
N ILE A 27 -1.95 -7.95 24.44
CA ILE A 27 -1.08 -8.02 23.26
C ILE A 27 0.38 -8.20 23.73
N ASN A 28 1.03 -9.23 23.23
CA ASN A 28 2.47 -9.41 23.41
C ASN A 28 3.21 -8.58 22.34
N PRO A 29 3.93 -7.51 22.73
CA PRO A 29 4.63 -6.65 21.78
C PRO A 29 5.80 -7.33 21.05
N THR A 30 6.24 -8.49 21.55
CA THR A 30 7.29 -9.32 20.92
C THR A 30 6.72 -10.27 19.85
N LEU A 31 5.46 -10.17 19.53
CA LEU A 31 4.80 -10.89 18.42
C LEU A 31 4.29 -9.87 17.40
N PRO A 32 4.18 -10.24 16.12
CA PRO A 32 3.55 -9.39 15.13
C PRO A 32 2.12 -9.02 15.54
N LEU A 33 1.78 -7.73 15.52
CA LEU A 33 0.44 -7.24 15.87
C LEU A 33 -0.65 -7.78 14.94
N ASN A 34 -0.30 -8.03 13.69
CA ASN A 34 -1.17 -8.66 12.70
C ASN A 34 -0.27 -9.38 11.68
N TYR A 35 -0.43 -10.69 11.53
CA TYR A 35 0.40 -11.49 10.61
C TYR A 35 -0.42 -12.08 9.46
N THR A 36 -1.30 -11.25 8.86
CA THR A 36 -2.21 -11.64 7.77
C THR A 36 -2.33 -10.52 6.72
N GLY A 37 -2.87 -10.84 5.56
CA GLY A 37 -3.21 -9.85 4.54
C GLY A 37 -2.03 -8.99 4.08
N ASP A 38 -2.26 -7.68 3.93
CA ASP A 38 -1.25 -6.72 3.46
C ASP A 38 -0.15 -6.44 4.50
N ALA A 39 -0.36 -6.77 5.78
CA ALA A 39 0.67 -6.66 6.81
C ALA A 39 1.92 -7.46 6.44
N ILE A 40 1.77 -8.62 5.78
CA ILE A 40 2.88 -9.46 5.32
C ILE A 40 3.81 -8.70 4.36
N VAL A 41 3.26 -7.83 3.52
CA VAL A 41 4.07 -7.00 2.61
C VAL A 41 4.89 -5.97 3.40
N HIS A 42 4.32 -5.35 4.44
CA HIS A 42 5.06 -4.42 5.29
C HIS A 42 6.15 -5.12 6.10
N TYR A 43 5.88 -6.33 6.59
CA TYR A 43 6.89 -7.16 7.25
C TYR A 43 7.99 -7.59 6.27
N ASN A 44 7.67 -7.91 5.03
CA ASN A 44 8.68 -8.19 4.00
C ASN A 44 9.57 -6.95 3.74
N PHE A 45 9.01 -5.74 3.65
CA PHE A 45 9.83 -4.53 3.54
C PHE A 45 10.80 -4.37 4.73
N ALA A 46 10.31 -4.59 5.96
CA ALA A 46 11.15 -4.51 7.14
C ALA A 46 12.24 -5.61 7.18
N LYS A 47 11.90 -6.85 6.80
CA LYS A 47 12.85 -7.96 6.67
C LYS A 47 13.91 -7.66 5.60
N ASN A 48 13.50 -7.09 4.46
CA ASN A 48 14.45 -6.64 3.45
C ASN A 48 15.39 -5.55 3.98
N ILE A 49 14.88 -4.58 4.75
CA ILE A 49 15.71 -3.54 5.37
C ILE A 49 16.71 -4.17 6.35
N GLU A 50 16.28 -5.11 7.17
CA GLU A 50 17.12 -5.83 8.12
C GLU A 50 18.25 -6.58 7.42
N GLU A 51 17.95 -7.36 6.40
CA GLU A 51 18.88 -8.26 5.73
C GLU A 51 19.76 -7.59 4.68
N THR A 52 19.24 -6.59 3.97
CA THR A 52 19.93 -5.98 2.80
C THR A 52 20.18 -4.47 2.94
N GLY A 53 19.68 -3.87 4.02
CA GLY A 53 19.80 -2.43 4.28
C GLY A 53 18.75 -1.56 3.60
N TRP A 54 17.94 -2.10 2.66
CA TRP A 54 16.84 -1.36 2.01
C TRP A 54 15.69 -2.27 1.59
N TRP A 55 14.47 -1.72 1.51
CA TRP A 55 13.23 -2.46 1.31
C TRP A 55 13.08 -3.14 -0.05
N ALA A 56 13.77 -2.64 -1.08
CA ALA A 56 13.41 -2.90 -2.48
C ALA A 56 13.99 -4.21 -3.05
N THR A 57 14.97 -4.80 -2.42
CA THR A 57 15.63 -6.01 -2.93
C THR A 57 15.94 -7.00 -1.83
N ASN A 58 15.78 -8.30 -2.12
CA ASN A 58 16.22 -9.36 -1.24
C ASN A 58 16.57 -10.63 -2.04
N PRO A 59 17.81 -11.15 -1.98
CA PRO A 59 18.21 -12.34 -2.72
C PRO A 59 17.62 -13.64 -2.16
N ARG A 60 17.06 -13.62 -0.95
CA ARG A 60 16.43 -14.83 -0.36
C ARG A 60 15.03 -15.08 -0.87
N PHE A 61 14.31 -14.05 -1.30
CA PHE A 61 12.96 -14.18 -1.87
C PHE A 61 13.00 -14.07 -3.39
N GLY A 62 11.98 -14.59 -4.07
CA GLY A 62 11.89 -14.52 -5.52
C GLY A 62 12.92 -15.36 -6.27
N ALA A 63 13.34 -16.50 -5.70
CA ALA A 63 14.23 -17.40 -6.43
C ALA A 63 13.57 -17.89 -7.75
N PRO A 64 14.37 -18.10 -8.82
CA PRO A 64 15.83 -18.21 -8.83
C PRO A 64 16.61 -16.89 -8.92
N THR A 65 16.02 -15.76 -9.35
CA THR A 65 16.80 -14.53 -9.63
C THR A 65 16.85 -13.54 -8.47
N GLY A 66 16.07 -13.74 -7.41
CA GLY A 66 15.95 -12.83 -6.29
C GLY A 66 14.76 -11.85 -6.42
N GLN A 67 14.37 -11.25 -5.31
CA GLN A 67 13.30 -10.26 -5.23
C GLN A 67 13.82 -8.87 -5.61
N THR A 68 13.04 -8.18 -6.47
CA THR A 68 13.19 -6.76 -6.76
C THR A 68 11.79 -6.14 -6.77
N LEU A 69 11.59 -5.05 -6.05
CA LEU A 69 10.26 -4.43 -5.85
C LEU A 69 10.19 -3.00 -6.41
N TYR A 70 11.09 -2.65 -7.32
CA TYR A 70 11.13 -1.31 -7.89
C TYR A 70 9.95 -0.98 -8.80
N ASP A 71 9.23 -1.97 -9.33
CA ASP A 71 7.99 -1.74 -10.08
C ASP A 71 6.82 -1.38 -9.17
N PHE A 72 6.95 -1.65 -7.87
CA PHE A 72 5.98 -1.25 -6.85
C PHE A 72 6.41 0.11 -6.26
N PRO A 73 5.89 1.23 -6.80
CA PRO A 73 6.44 2.54 -6.49
C PRO A 73 6.05 2.97 -5.07
N LEU A 74 6.98 2.83 -4.12
CA LEU A 74 6.83 3.35 -2.77
C LEU A 74 7.41 4.76 -2.68
N THR A 75 6.58 5.69 -2.23
CA THR A 75 6.97 7.08 -1.95
C THR A 75 6.90 7.40 -0.46
N GLU A 76 6.75 6.37 0.36
CA GLU A 76 6.68 6.39 1.82
C GLU A 76 8.06 6.42 2.49
N THR A 77 9.00 7.15 1.89
CA THR A 77 10.42 7.17 2.29
C THR A 77 10.62 7.57 3.75
N VAL A 78 9.80 8.49 4.29
CA VAL A 78 9.89 8.88 5.71
C VAL A 78 9.53 7.70 6.61
N HIS A 79 8.51 6.92 6.28
CA HIS A 79 8.11 5.75 7.05
C HIS A 79 9.18 4.66 7.02
N LEU A 80 9.71 4.36 5.83
CA LEU A 80 10.78 3.37 5.65
C LEU A 80 12.07 3.76 6.39
N LEU A 81 12.42 5.05 6.40
CA LEU A 81 13.57 5.55 7.17
C LEU A 81 13.34 5.43 8.69
N LEU A 82 12.12 5.67 9.18
CA LEU A 82 11.79 5.46 10.60
C LEU A 82 11.87 3.98 10.98
N ILE A 83 11.35 3.06 10.16
CA ILE A 83 11.48 1.62 10.37
C ILE A 83 12.97 1.22 10.35
N LYS A 84 13.75 1.70 9.37
CA LYS A 84 15.20 1.45 9.31
C LYS A 84 15.93 1.97 10.56
N LEU A 85 15.57 3.13 11.07
CA LEU A 85 16.14 3.66 12.31
C LEU A 85 15.86 2.73 13.49
N LEU A 86 14.65 2.20 13.62
CA LEU A 86 14.27 1.25 14.67
C LEU A 86 15.08 -0.06 14.56
N ILE A 87 15.30 -0.56 13.36
CA ILE A 87 16.16 -1.74 13.10
C ILE A 87 17.61 -1.44 13.51
N ILE A 88 18.16 -0.28 13.16
CA ILE A 88 19.51 0.15 13.57
C ILE A 88 19.62 0.26 15.10
N MET A 89 18.52 0.61 15.79
CA MET A 89 18.45 0.65 17.25
C MET A 89 18.37 -0.74 17.90
N GLY A 90 18.35 -1.83 17.12
CA GLY A 90 18.38 -3.21 17.59
C GLY A 90 17.05 -3.94 17.64
N LEU A 91 15.97 -3.36 17.12
CA LEU A 91 14.71 -4.08 16.95
C LEU A 91 14.79 -4.95 15.69
N ASN A 92 14.21 -6.16 15.75
CA ASN A 92 14.09 -6.99 14.56
C ASN A 92 13.00 -6.48 13.60
N TRP A 93 12.84 -7.12 12.45
CA TRP A 93 11.92 -6.72 11.38
C TRP A 93 10.45 -6.57 11.84
N TYR A 94 9.91 -7.49 12.64
CA TYR A 94 8.50 -7.39 13.09
C TYR A 94 8.36 -6.44 14.29
N GLU A 95 9.33 -6.40 15.20
CA GLU A 95 9.33 -5.45 16.33
C GLU A 95 9.42 -4.00 15.83
N SER A 96 10.20 -3.75 14.78
CA SER A 96 10.33 -2.42 14.18
C SER A 96 9.02 -1.95 13.54
N VAL A 97 8.25 -2.83 12.90
CA VAL A 97 6.92 -2.52 12.37
C VAL A 97 5.93 -2.25 13.49
N ASN A 98 5.92 -3.08 14.55
CA ASN A 98 5.08 -2.88 15.73
C ASN A 98 5.39 -1.54 16.41
N ALA A 99 6.68 -1.27 16.68
CA ALA A 99 7.13 -0.04 17.31
C ALA A 99 6.79 1.18 16.44
N PHE A 100 7.01 1.11 15.14
CA PHE A 100 6.62 2.18 14.21
C PHE A 100 5.12 2.46 14.30
N PHE A 101 4.27 1.43 14.23
CA PHE A 101 2.82 1.60 14.34
C PHE A 101 2.42 2.28 15.66
N ILE A 102 2.95 1.82 16.80
CA ILE A 102 2.69 2.43 18.13
C ILE A 102 3.19 3.89 18.18
N LEU A 103 4.35 4.18 17.61
CA LEU A 103 4.94 5.52 17.60
C LEU A 103 4.20 6.51 16.69
N THR A 104 3.40 6.03 15.73
CA THR A 104 2.57 6.93 14.91
C THR A 104 1.53 7.69 15.75
N PHE A 105 1.01 7.13 16.84
CA PHE A 105 0.04 7.80 17.75
C PHE A 105 0.62 9.07 18.40
N PRO A 106 1.74 9.01 19.14
CA PRO A 106 2.35 10.23 19.69
C PRO A 106 2.85 11.17 18.58
N LEU A 107 3.32 10.68 17.44
CA LEU A 107 3.77 11.52 16.33
C LEU A 107 2.61 12.33 15.73
N ILE A 108 1.48 11.68 15.44
CA ILE A 108 0.25 12.35 14.96
C ILE A 108 -0.25 13.36 16.01
N THR A 109 -0.24 12.97 17.29
CA THR A 109 -0.62 13.86 18.39
C THR A 109 0.24 15.12 18.43
N LEU A 110 1.56 14.98 18.33
CA LEU A 110 2.50 16.11 18.37
C LEU A 110 2.32 17.05 17.20
N VAL A 111 2.22 16.52 15.99
CA VAL A 111 2.05 17.33 14.77
C VAL A 111 0.70 18.02 14.76
N SER A 112 -0.38 17.33 15.13
CA SER A 112 -1.71 17.95 15.21
C SER A 112 -1.81 18.99 16.30
N LEU A 113 -1.21 18.77 17.49
CA LEU A 113 -1.11 19.79 18.53
C LEU A 113 -0.38 21.05 18.05
N PHE A 114 0.77 20.84 17.38
CA PHE A 114 1.52 21.96 16.78
C PHE A 114 0.67 22.76 15.83
N VAL A 115 -0.01 22.11 14.90
CA VAL A 115 -0.83 22.79 13.90
C VAL A 115 -2.08 23.42 14.52
N MET A 116 -2.81 22.74 15.40
CA MET A 116 -3.98 23.30 16.08
C MET A 116 -3.63 24.58 16.84
N LYS A 117 -2.47 24.62 17.51
CA LYS A 117 -1.98 25.86 18.17
C LYS A 117 -1.66 26.95 17.15
N ARG A 118 -1.07 26.63 16.00
CA ARG A 118 -0.81 27.57 14.90
C ARG A 118 -2.09 28.11 14.27
N LEU A 119 -3.15 27.32 14.26
CA LEU A 119 -4.49 27.75 13.83
C LEU A 119 -5.24 28.55 14.90
N GLY A 120 -4.63 28.76 16.08
CA GLY A 120 -5.12 29.65 17.14
C GLY A 120 -5.93 28.95 18.22
N LEU A 121 -5.82 27.61 18.35
CA LEU A 121 -6.39 26.95 19.50
C LEU A 121 -5.48 27.11 20.73
N LYS A 122 -6.11 27.38 21.89
CA LYS A 122 -5.40 27.40 23.17
C LYS A 122 -4.95 25.98 23.55
N THR A 123 -3.85 25.87 24.27
CA THR A 123 -3.23 24.58 24.60
C THR A 123 -4.19 23.60 25.30
N HIS A 124 -5.03 24.09 26.22
CA HIS A 124 -5.96 23.24 26.96
C HIS A 124 -7.09 22.65 26.09
N THR A 125 -7.36 23.23 24.94
CA THR A 125 -8.32 22.70 23.95
C THR A 125 -7.59 21.87 22.87
N ALA A 126 -6.44 22.37 22.40
CA ALA A 126 -5.68 21.74 21.34
C ALA A 126 -5.11 20.37 21.76
N LEU A 127 -4.66 20.23 23.02
CA LEU A 127 -4.03 19.02 23.51
C LEU A 127 -5.01 17.81 23.52
N PRO A 128 -6.17 17.85 24.18
CA PRO A 128 -7.10 16.72 24.14
C PRO A 128 -7.59 16.42 22.72
N LEU A 129 -7.89 17.42 21.89
CA LEU A 129 -8.34 17.22 20.51
C LEU A 129 -7.23 16.65 19.61
N SER A 130 -5.95 16.94 19.87
CA SER A 130 -4.85 16.33 19.13
C SER A 130 -4.71 14.84 19.45
N ILE A 131 -4.99 14.43 20.68
CA ILE A 131 -5.05 13.00 21.04
C ILE A 131 -6.27 12.35 20.37
N VAL A 132 -7.46 12.97 20.45
CA VAL A 132 -8.66 12.47 19.75
C VAL A 132 -8.38 12.25 18.26
N TYR A 133 -7.66 13.15 17.61
CA TYR A 133 -7.27 13.01 16.21
C TYR A 133 -6.33 11.83 15.96
N ALA A 134 -5.38 11.58 16.84
CA ALA A 134 -4.45 10.45 16.71
C ALA A 134 -5.13 9.09 16.95
N PHE A 135 -6.24 9.07 17.68
CA PHE A 135 -6.99 7.84 18.01
C PHE A 135 -8.26 7.65 17.17
N LEU A 136 -8.35 8.27 15.98
CA LEU A 136 -9.47 8.05 15.04
C LEU A 136 -9.68 6.56 14.74
N PRO A 137 -10.93 6.10 14.51
CA PRO A 137 -11.21 4.73 14.08
C PRO A 137 -10.37 4.33 12.87
N TYR A 138 -10.14 5.24 11.93
CA TYR A 138 -9.29 5.05 10.76
C TYR A 138 -7.90 4.49 11.11
N HIS A 139 -7.26 4.98 12.18
CA HIS A 139 -5.93 4.55 12.59
C HIS A 139 -5.88 3.05 12.94
N PHE A 140 -6.87 2.59 13.70
CA PHE A 140 -6.97 1.19 14.12
C PHE A 140 -7.44 0.28 12.99
N LEU A 141 -8.42 0.73 12.21
CA LEU A 141 -8.99 -0.05 11.10
C LEU A 141 -7.99 -0.22 9.96
N ARG A 142 -7.16 0.78 9.67
CA ARG A 142 -6.02 0.64 8.77
C ARG A 142 -4.92 -0.23 9.37
N GLY A 143 -4.59 -0.02 10.63
CA GLY A 143 -3.66 -0.85 11.39
C GLY A 143 -2.35 -1.16 10.66
N VAL A 144 -1.81 -2.33 10.93
CA VAL A 144 -0.59 -2.82 10.27
C VAL A 144 -0.87 -3.27 8.81
N ASN A 145 -2.10 -3.66 8.48
CA ASN A 145 -2.47 -4.02 7.10
C ASN A 145 -2.29 -2.88 6.10
N HIS A 146 -2.50 -1.65 6.56
CA HIS A 146 -2.26 -0.46 5.75
C HIS A 146 -1.35 0.51 6.53
N LEU A 147 -0.21 0.02 6.98
CA LEU A 147 0.72 0.67 7.92
C LEU A 147 1.05 2.11 7.54
N PHE A 148 1.34 2.35 6.28
CA PHE A 148 1.71 3.69 5.80
C PHE A 148 0.52 4.65 5.74
N LEU A 149 -0.71 4.13 5.58
CA LEU A 149 -1.92 4.93 5.69
C LEU A 149 -2.27 5.26 7.14
N ALA A 150 -1.95 4.36 8.09
CA ALA A 150 -2.07 4.64 9.51
C ALA A 150 -1.14 5.79 9.96
N GLY A 151 -0.02 6.00 9.27
CA GLY A 151 0.95 7.06 9.54
C GLY A 151 0.60 8.43 8.94
N TYR A 152 -0.60 8.97 9.15
CA TYR A 152 -1.11 10.21 8.54
C TYR A 152 -0.67 11.53 9.23
N PHE A 153 0.49 11.55 9.89
CA PHE A 153 1.00 12.73 10.61
C PHE A 153 1.27 13.94 9.71
N VAL A 154 1.40 13.76 8.39
CA VAL A 154 1.60 14.87 7.44
C VAL A 154 0.31 15.67 7.18
N VAL A 155 -0.87 15.08 7.39
CA VAL A 155 -2.16 15.66 7.08
C VAL A 155 -2.39 17.02 7.76
N PRO A 156 -2.15 17.17 9.08
CA PRO A 156 -2.25 18.47 9.72
C PRO A 156 -1.35 19.56 9.10
N LEU A 157 -0.12 19.18 8.68
CA LEU A 157 0.82 20.09 8.03
C LEU A 157 0.31 20.55 6.65
N ALA A 158 -0.29 19.66 5.89
CA ALA A 158 -0.89 19.97 4.60
C ALA A 158 -2.07 20.96 4.74
N ILE A 159 -2.98 20.70 5.69
CA ILE A 159 -4.10 21.62 6.00
C ILE A 159 -3.59 22.98 6.50
N TYR A 160 -2.54 23.01 7.33
CA TYR A 160 -1.91 24.25 7.77
C TYR A 160 -1.33 25.04 6.59
N THR A 161 -0.65 24.37 5.68
CA THR A 161 -0.10 24.96 4.45
C THR A 161 -1.21 25.56 3.59
N ALA A 162 -2.27 24.80 3.33
CA ALA A 162 -3.44 25.23 2.59
C ALA A 162 -4.14 26.43 3.26
N TYR A 163 -4.31 26.38 4.57
CA TYR A 163 -4.91 27.47 5.36
C TYR A 163 -4.08 28.76 5.28
N ARG A 164 -2.74 28.65 5.38
CA ARG A 164 -1.86 29.82 5.28
C ARG A 164 -1.97 30.50 3.91
N LEU A 165 -2.01 29.72 2.85
CA LEU A 165 -2.23 30.24 1.50
C LEU A 165 -3.61 30.91 1.40
N ALA A 166 -4.67 30.23 1.86
CA ALA A 166 -6.04 30.76 1.84
C ALA A 166 -6.20 32.07 2.64
N SER A 167 -5.38 32.27 3.67
CA SER A 167 -5.34 33.48 4.52
C SER A 167 -4.37 34.55 4.01
N ASN A 168 -3.84 34.40 2.80
CA ASN A 168 -2.83 35.31 2.20
C ASN A 168 -1.59 35.51 3.11
N ASN A 169 -1.19 34.48 3.84
CA ASN A 169 -0.04 34.48 4.75
C ASN A 169 1.08 33.59 4.17
N PRO A 170 2.05 34.15 3.43
CA PRO A 170 3.05 33.37 2.69
C PRO A 170 3.95 32.57 3.63
N ILE A 171 4.38 31.40 3.15
CA ILE A 171 5.29 30.49 3.84
C ILE A 171 6.72 30.86 3.46
N LYS A 172 7.61 30.92 4.44
CA LYS A 172 9.05 31.17 4.18
C LYS A 172 9.64 30.01 3.38
N TRP A 173 10.60 30.28 2.51
CA TRP A 173 11.15 29.29 1.58
C TRP A 173 11.72 28.03 2.28
N ARG A 174 12.44 28.19 3.42
CA ARG A 174 12.97 27.08 4.22
C ARG A 174 11.87 26.20 4.80
N GLU A 175 10.82 26.85 5.34
CA GLU A 175 9.62 26.15 5.84
C GLU A 175 8.91 25.42 4.69
N SER A 176 8.81 26.05 3.51
CA SER A 176 8.23 25.44 2.30
C SER A 176 9.00 24.20 1.87
N ALA A 177 10.33 24.23 1.90
CA ALA A 177 11.15 23.08 1.52
C ALA A 177 10.95 21.88 2.46
N VAL A 178 10.92 22.13 3.78
CA VAL A 178 10.69 21.06 4.77
C VAL A 178 9.27 20.48 4.64
N LEU A 179 8.26 21.34 4.52
CA LEU A 179 6.87 20.89 4.34
C LEU A 179 6.70 20.10 3.04
N ALA A 180 7.29 20.59 1.95
CA ALA A 180 7.23 19.90 0.65
C ALA A 180 7.91 18.53 0.69
N LEU A 181 9.09 18.43 1.33
CA LEU A 181 9.79 17.16 1.53
C LEU A 181 8.94 16.17 2.33
N LEU A 182 8.38 16.59 3.47
CA LEU A 182 7.54 15.72 4.31
C LEU A 182 6.28 15.27 3.57
N ILE A 183 5.60 16.18 2.85
CA ILE A 183 4.40 15.86 2.07
C ILE A 183 4.73 14.86 0.96
N ALA A 184 5.80 15.11 0.19
CA ALA A 184 6.17 14.27 -0.94
C ALA A 184 6.70 12.88 -0.54
N SER A 185 7.14 12.69 0.71
CA SER A 185 7.76 11.45 1.20
C SER A 185 6.87 10.66 2.16
N ASN A 186 5.58 11.02 2.27
CA ASN A 186 4.60 10.36 3.16
C ASN A 186 3.58 9.51 2.37
N GLY A 187 3.92 9.12 1.16
CA GLY A 187 3.08 8.29 0.30
C GLY A 187 2.28 9.06 -0.75
N ALA A 188 2.08 8.43 -1.89
CA ALA A 188 1.46 9.05 -3.06
C ALA A 188 0.04 9.56 -2.78
N TYR A 189 -0.78 8.84 -2.03
CA TYR A 189 -2.14 9.26 -1.69
C TYR A 189 -2.16 10.52 -0.84
N TYR A 190 -1.34 10.57 0.22
CA TYR A 190 -1.31 11.77 1.06
C TYR A 190 -0.67 12.95 0.34
N THR A 191 0.30 12.72 -0.52
CA THR A 191 0.82 13.77 -1.41
C THR A 191 -0.26 14.33 -2.31
N PHE A 192 -1.01 13.47 -3.02
CA PHE A 192 -2.09 13.87 -3.92
C PHE A 192 -3.19 14.65 -3.21
N LEU A 193 -3.71 14.13 -2.09
CA LEU A 193 -4.75 14.80 -1.31
C LEU A 193 -4.25 16.11 -0.67
N SER A 194 -2.99 16.16 -0.25
CA SER A 194 -2.37 17.40 0.25
C SER A 194 -2.30 18.47 -0.84
N LEU A 195 -1.89 18.10 -2.04
CA LEU A 195 -1.86 19.02 -3.20
C LEU A 195 -3.25 19.55 -3.53
N PHE A 196 -4.29 18.70 -3.46
CA PHE A 196 -5.68 19.15 -3.63
C PHE A 196 -6.04 20.29 -2.68
N PHE A 197 -5.78 20.15 -1.37
CA PHE A 197 -6.10 21.22 -0.40
C PHE A 197 -5.20 22.45 -0.57
N ILE A 198 -3.92 22.28 -0.90
CA ILE A 198 -2.96 23.38 -1.10
C ILE A 198 -3.36 24.21 -2.33
N ILE A 199 -3.71 23.56 -3.43
CA ILE A 199 -4.22 24.22 -4.65
C ILE A 199 -5.53 24.96 -4.31
N LEU A 200 -6.47 24.30 -3.63
CA LEU A 200 -7.73 24.91 -3.22
C LEU A 200 -7.51 26.16 -2.35
N GLY A 201 -6.60 26.10 -1.37
CA GLY A 201 -6.26 27.24 -0.53
C GLY A 201 -5.66 28.41 -1.33
N GLY A 202 -4.76 28.10 -2.27
CA GLY A 202 -4.19 29.09 -3.17
C GLY A 202 -5.23 29.73 -4.11
N LEU A 203 -6.09 28.92 -4.74
CA LEU A 203 -7.17 29.41 -5.61
C LEU A 203 -8.19 30.25 -4.84
N PHE A 204 -8.55 29.85 -3.61
CA PHE A 204 -9.43 30.62 -2.76
C PHE A 204 -8.86 32.03 -2.44
N ALA A 205 -7.56 32.12 -2.16
CA ALA A 205 -6.95 33.44 -1.92
C ALA A 205 -6.88 34.29 -3.20
N LEU A 206 -6.51 33.67 -4.34
CA LEU A 206 -6.45 34.36 -5.64
C LEU A 206 -7.82 34.83 -6.15
N SER A 207 -8.90 34.12 -5.81
CA SER A 207 -10.27 34.54 -6.16
C SER A 207 -10.75 35.78 -5.38
N LYS A 208 -10.19 36.02 -4.19
CA LYS A 208 -10.48 37.18 -3.38
C LYS A 208 -9.65 38.41 -3.76
N ASP A 209 -8.37 38.16 -4.04
CA ASP A 209 -7.44 39.25 -4.40
C ASP A 209 -6.36 38.63 -5.32
N TRP A 210 -6.37 39.05 -6.59
CA TRP A 210 -5.41 38.57 -7.59
C TRP A 210 -4.02 39.11 -7.29
N ASN A 211 -3.16 38.26 -6.79
CA ASN A 211 -1.82 38.60 -6.37
C ASN A 211 -0.78 37.71 -7.06
N LYS A 212 0.04 38.31 -7.97
CA LYS A 212 1.11 37.58 -8.69
C LYS A 212 2.15 36.94 -7.76
N LYS A 213 2.45 37.58 -6.61
CA LYS A 213 3.41 37.02 -5.63
C LYS A 213 2.85 35.75 -4.96
N LEU A 214 1.55 35.74 -4.66
CA LEU A 214 0.87 34.56 -4.12
C LEU A 214 0.83 33.42 -5.14
N LEU A 215 0.46 33.71 -6.39
CA LEU A 215 0.48 32.72 -7.48
C LEU A 215 1.89 32.11 -7.65
N LEU A 216 2.93 32.96 -7.71
CA LEU A 216 4.31 32.50 -7.81
C LEU A 216 4.72 31.68 -6.59
N GLY A 217 4.28 32.04 -5.39
CA GLY A 217 4.50 31.27 -4.16
C GLY A 217 3.87 29.90 -4.22
N LEU A 218 2.61 29.81 -4.68
CA LEU A 218 1.90 28.53 -4.90
C LEU A 218 2.64 27.66 -5.91
N VAL A 219 2.96 28.22 -7.09
CA VAL A 219 3.67 27.47 -8.14
C VAL A 219 5.03 26.96 -7.64
N LYS A 220 5.81 27.79 -6.93
CA LYS A 220 7.07 27.35 -6.32
C LYS A 220 6.88 26.22 -5.30
N PHE A 221 5.84 26.29 -4.49
CA PHE A 221 5.57 25.21 -3.52
C PHE A 221 5.19 23.92 -4.22
N LEU A 222 4.31 23.97 -5.23
CA LEU A 222 3.94 22.81 -6.04
C LEU A 222 5.17 22.21 -6.73
N ALA A 223 6.04 23.07 -7.29
CA ALA A 223 7.30 22.60 -7.92
C ALA A 223 8.22 21.90 -6.92
N LEU A 224 8.33 22.38 -5.67
CA LEU A 224 9.12 21.73 -4.63
C LEU A 224 8.53 20.35 -4.25
N VAL A 225 7.21 20.25 -4.09
CA VAL A 225 6.56 18.95 -3.80
C VAL A 225 6.79 17.98 -4.96
N SER A 226 6.60 18.44 -6.20
CA SER A 226 6.84 17.62 -7.41
C SER A 226 8.29 17.17 -7.51
N PHE A 227 9.25 18.04 -7.19
CA PHE A 227 10.67 17.73 -7.19
C PHE A 227 11.02 16.64 -6.18
N PHE A 228 10.58 16.78 -4.93
CA PHE A 228 10.84 15.76 -3.91
C PHE A 228 10.07 14.45 -4.19
N PHE A 229 8.87 14.53 -4.73
CA PHE A 229 8.12 13.35 -5.17
C PHE A 229 8.86 12.62 -6.30
N PHE A 230 9.39 13.37 -7.28
CA PHE A 230 10.20 12.81 -8.36
C PHE A 230 11.45 12.12 -7.84
N ILE A 231 12.16 12.70 -6.86
CA ILE A 231 13.33 12.06 -6.22
C ILE A 231 12.94 10.72 -5.58
N ASN A 232 11.81 10.66 -4.86
CA ASN A 232 11.32 9.41 -4.27
C ASN A 232 10.96 8.36 -5.34
N TYR A 233 10.47 8.80 -6.50
CA TYR A 233 10.06 7.94 -7.60
C TYR A 233 11.21 7.56 -8.55
N LEU A 234 12.34 8.27 -8.48
CA LEU A 234 13.48 8.10 -9.37
C LEU A 234 14.02 6.66 -9.43
N PRO A 235 14.12 5.88 -8.32
CA PRO A 235 14.56 4.49 -8.39
C PRO A 235 13.66 3.62 -9.29
N THR A 236 12.35 3.80 -9.21
CA THR A 236 11.37 3.11 -10.08
C THR A 236 11.57 3.47 -11.55
N LEU A 237 11.76 4.76 -11.86
CA LEU A 237 12.01 5.22 -13.23
C LEU A 237 13.30 4.66 -13.81
N THR A 238 14.38 4.72 -13.04
CA THR A 238 15.69 4.19 -13.48
C THR A 238 15.63 2.67 -13.66
N TYR A 239 14.90 1.98 -12.80
CA TYR A 239 14.65 0.55 -12.94
C TYR A 239 13.85 0.24 -14.21
N ALA A 240 12.74 0.93 -14.43
CA ALA A 240 11.92 0.77 -15.64
C ALA A 240 12.68 1.11 -16.93
N GLN A 241 13.57 2.10 -16.91
CA GLN A 241 14.42 2.42 -18.05
C GLN A 241 15.40 1.29 -18.38
N LYS A 242 15.99 0.67 -17.34
CA LYS A 242 16.99 -0.38 -17.49
C LYS A 242 16.40 -1.75 -17.82
N TYR A 243 15.22 -2.08 -17.24
CA TYR A 243 14.62 -3.42 -17.26
C TYR A 243 13.28 -3.47 -18.01
N GLY A 244 12.92 -2.41 -18.73
CA GLY A 244 11.61 -2.26 -19.35
C GLY A 244 10.52 -1.89 -18.35
N ALA A 245 9.52 -1.15 -18.81
CA ALA A 245 8.35 -0.82 -17.99
C ALA A 245 7.48 -2.06 -17.77
N ASN A 246 7.02 -2.27 -16.55
CA ASN A 246 6.10 -3.34 -16.20
C ASN A 246 4.71 -2.78 -15.93
N LEU A 247 3.86 -2.78 -16.96
CA LEU A 247 2.50 -2.25 -16.89
C LEU A 247 1.53 -3.16 -16.10
N ASN A 248 1.96 -4.37 -15.78
CA ASN A 248 1.12 -5.37 -15.12
C ASN A 248 1.17 -5.30 -13.59
N THR A 249 2.05 -4.49 -12.99
CA THR A 249 2.23 -4.44 -11.53
C THR A 249 1.10 -3.77 -10.79
N THR A 250 0.57 -2.67 -11.31
CA THR A 250 -0.45 -1.85 -10.61
C THR A 250 -1.56 -1.46 -11.56
N VAL A 251 -2.32 -2.47 -11.99
CA VAL A 251 -3.45 -2.20 -12.88
C VAL A 251 -4.63 -1.65 -12.08
N ARG A 252 -5.13 -0.45 -12.40
CA ARG A 252 -6.25 0.24 -11.73
C ARG A 252 -7.30 0.69 -12.73
N LEU A 253 -8.59 0.50 -12.41
CA LEU A 253 -9.73 0.93 -13.23
C LEU A 253 -10.14 2.36 -12.88
N ALA A 254 -10.54 3.13 -13.89
CA ALA A 254 -11.19 4.41 -13.66
C ALA A 254 -12.49 4.25 -12.84
N SER A 255 -13.25 3.18 -13.10
CA SER A 255 -14.45 2.80 -12.34
C SER A 255 -14.19 2.43 -10.88
N ASP A 256 -12.94 2.18 -10.47
CA ASP A 256 -12.61 1.90 -9.08
C ASP A 256 -12.94 3.10 -8.16
N THR A 257 -12.98 4.34 -8.70
CA THR A 257 -13.41 5.51 -7.93
C THR A 257 -14.87 5.46 -7.52
N GLU A 258 -15.71 4.75 -8.26
CA GLU A 258 -17.11 4.50 -7.87
C GLU A 258 -17.19 3.44 -6.77
N VAL A 259 -16.30 2.45 -6.79
CA VAL A 259 -16.23 1.39 -5.78
C VAL A 259 -15.63 1.91 -4.49
N PHE A 260 -14.51 2.63 -4.55
CA PHE A 260 -13.73 3.10 -3.40
C PHE A 260 -13.87 4.60 -3.13
N GLY A 261 -14.83 5.27 -3.78
CA GLY A 261 -15.19 6.65 -3.51
C GLY A 261 -15.73 6.83 -2.08
N LEU A 262 -15.62 8.05 -1.55
CA LEU A 262 -16.12 8.37 -0.23
C LEU A 262 -17.65 8.25 -0.17
N LYS A 263 -18.16 7.55 0.83
CA LYS A 263 -19.60 7.53 1.16
C LYS A 263 -19.85 8.46 2.35
N ILE A 264 -20.52 9.58 2.11
CA ILE A 264 -20.75 10.64 3.11
C ILE A 264 -21.40 10.09 4.38
N ALA A 265 -22.36 9.18 4.24
CA ALA A 265 -23.02 8.56 5.39
C ALA A 265 -22.02 7.86 6.33
N GLN A 266 -21.00 7.22 5.79
CA GLN A 266 -20.00 6.49 6.59
C GLN A 266 -19.02 7.41 7.34
N LEU A 267 -18.94 8.70 7.02
CA LEU A 267 -18.22 9.66 7.86
C LEU A 267 -18.92 9.88 9.21
N VAL A 268 -20.25 9.75 9.25
CA VAL A 268 -21.07 10.10 10.40
C VAL A 268 -21.55 8.85 11.15
N LEU A 269 -21.71 7.75 10.43
CA LEU A 269 -22.11 6.47 11.01
C LEU A 269 -20.97 5.89 11.85
N PRO A 270 -21.29 5.18 12.93
CA PRO A 270 -20.29 4.42 13.67
C PRO A 270 -19.67 3.33 12.80
N PHE A 271 -18.47 2.90 13.14
CA PHE A 271 -17.79 1.79 12.48
C PHE A 271 -18.29 0.44 13.01
N GLU A 272 -17.98 -0.64 12.31
CA GLU A 272 -18.31 -2.00 12.72
C GLU A 272 -17.60 -2.39 14.03
N ASP A 273 -18.25 -3.25 14.83
CA ASP A 273 -17.76 -3.70 16.14
C ASP A 273 -17.55 -2.59 17.19
N HIS A 274 -18.34 -1.53 17.11
CA HIS A 274 -18.36 -0.46 18.11
C HIS A 274 -18.73 -0.99 19.50
N ASN A 275 -18.17 -0.38 20.57
CA ASN A 275 -18.43 -0.77 21.97
C ASN A 275 -19.92 -0.75 22.37
N LEU A 276 -20.72 0.13 21.77
CA LEU A 276 -22.16 0.22 22.00
C LEU A 276 -22.94 -0.64 20.99
N ASN A 277 -23.65 -1.63 21.46
CA ASN A 277 -24.44 -2.56 20.63
C ASN A 277 -25.47 -1.85 19.74
N ILE A 278 -26.03 -0.71 20.21
CA ILE A 278 -26.96 0.08 19.39
C ILE A 278 -26.25 0.64 18.14
N PHE A 279 -25.00 1.07 18.26
CA PHE A 279 -24.21 1.59 17.14
C PHE A 279 -23.82 0.48 16.15
N ASN A 280 -23.51 -0.70 16.65
CA ASN A 280 -23.32 -1.88 15.80
C ASN A 280 -24.59 -2.23 15.01
N LYS A 281 -25.77 -2.18 15.65
CA LYS A 281 -27.04 -2.42 14.95
C LYS A 281 -27.30 -1.38 13.86
N ILE A 282 -27.02 -0.11 14.13
CA ILE A 282 -27.15 0.98 13.14
C ILE A 282 -26.22 0.73 11.96
N GLN A 283 -24.95 0.45 12.20
CA GLN A 283 -23.96 0.18 11.15
C GLN A 283 -24.33 -1.05 10.32
N LYS A 284 -24.63 -2.18 10.97
CA LYS A 284 -25.04 -3.41 10.28
C LYS A 284 -26.30 -3.20 9.43
N ARG A 285 -27.27 -2.42 9.94
CA ARG A 285 -28.45 -2.08 9.16
C ARG A 285 -28.12 -1.28 7.91
N TYR A 286 -27.23 -0.28 8.03
CA TYR A 286 -26.78 0.49 6.88
C TYR A 286 -26.01 -0.38 5.86
N MET A 287 -25.10 -1.23 6.32
CA MET A 287 -24.34 -2.11 5.43
C MET A 287 -25.22 -3.11 4.70
N ASN A 288 -26.22 -3.65 5.35
CA ASN A 288 -27.10 -4.67 4.75
C ASN A 288 -28.17 -4.09 3.82
N TYR A 289 -28.65 -2.87 4.07
CA TYR A 289 -29.81 -2.31 3.34
C TYR A 289 -29.52 -0.98 2.64
N GLY A 290 -28.55 -0.23 3.08
CA GLY A 290 -28.24 1.11 2.56
C GLY A 290 -26.99 1.20 1.70
N SER A 291 -26.10 0.19 1.77
CA SER A 291 -24.85 0.16 1.03
C SER A 291 -24.90 -0.89 -0.08
N ALA A 292 -25.03 -0.46 -1.33
CA ALA A 292 -25.07 -1.36 -2.49
C ALA A 292 -23.74 -2.10 -2.73
N ILE A 293 -22.62 -1.54 -2.30
CA ILE A 293 -21.27 -2.09 -2.48
C ILE A 293 -20.57 -2.11 -1.13
N THR A 294 -20.16 -3.29 -0.71
CA THR A 294 -19.34 -3.47 0.50
C THR A 294 -17.88 -3.23 0.13
N ASN A 295 -17.22 -2.31 0.83
CA ASN A 295 -15.81 -1.96 0.62
C ASN A 295 -15.20 -1.38 1.90
N GLU A 296 -13.96 -0.90 1.83
CA GLU A 296 -13.20 -0.31 2.94
C GLU A 296 -13.70 1.09 3.39
N ASN A 297 -14.88 1.57 2.95
CA ASN A 297 -15.40 2.89 3.33
C ASN A 297 -15.81 3.00 4.80
N GLN A 298 -16.09 1.89 5.47
CA GLN A 298 -16.32 1.90 6.92
C GLN A 298 -15.13 2.44 7.72
N ASP A 299 -13.92 2.33 7.17
CA ASP A 299 -12.70 2.89 7.76
C ASP A 299 -12.70 4.43 7.75
N ALA A 300 -13.58 5.06 6.97
CA ALA A 300 -13.71 6.51 6.90
C ALA A 300 -14.48 7.14 8.08
N ALA A 301 -14.99 6.34 9.02
CA ALA A 301 -15.73 6.83 10.19
C ALA A 301 -14.90 7.86 10.99
N LEU A 302 -15.51 9.03 11.26
CA LEU A 302 -14.84 10.13 11.94
C LEU A 302 -14.86 10.02 13.48
N GLY A 303 -15.73 9.17 14.04
CA GLY A 303 -16.12 9.21 15.44
C GLY A 303 -17.03 10.40 15.74
N LEU A 304 -17.80 10.33 16.83
CA LEU A 304 -18.85 11.31 17.15
C LEU A 304 -18.33 12.74 17.25
N THR A 305 -17.14 12.94 17.84
CA THR A 305 -16.59 14.30 18.03
C THR A 305 -16.23 14.95 16.71
N ALA A 306 -15.51 14.26 15.80
CA ALA A 306 -15.17 14.83 14.52
C ALA A 306 -16.39 14.88 13.57
N ALA A 307 -17.30 13.91 13.64
CA ALA A 307 -18.56 13.91 12.90
C ALA A 307 -19.44 15.12 13.24
N SER A 308 -19.53 15.51 14.53
CA SER A 308 -20.25 16.72 14.93
C SER A 308 -19.62 17.99 14.34
N GLY A 309 -18.29 18.09 14.33
CA GLY A 309 -17.56 19.18 13.68
C GLY A 309 -17.75 19.20 12.15
N PHE A 310 -17.80 18.03 11.52
CA PHE A 310 -18.10 17.88 10.09
C PHE A 310 -19.48 18.44 9.73
N ILE A 311 -20.52 18.00 10.45
CA ILE A 311 -21.90 18.47 10.25
C ILE A 311 -21.99 19.97 10.51
N PHE A 312 -21.34 20.47 11.60
CA PHE A 312 -21.28 21.89 11.89
C PHE A 312 -20.67 22.70 10.74
N LEU A 313 -19.58 22.24 10.14
CA LEU A 313 -18.94 22.95 9.03
C LEU A 313 -19.79 22.95 7.76
N LEU A 314 -20.56 21.90 7.49
CA LEU A 314 -21.54 21.89 6.39
C LEU A 314 -22.65 22.94 6.67
N PHE A 315 -23.20 22.95 7.89
CA PHE A 315 -24.17 23.95 8.31
C PHE A 315 -23.59 25.36 8.25
N TRP A 316 -22.35 25.58 8.73
CA TRP A 316 -21.66 26.87 8.67
C TRP A 316 -21.49 27.37 7.24
N SER A 317 -21.11 26.52 6.31
CA SER A 317 -20.91 26.88 4.91
C SER A 317 -22.19 27.38 4.24
N THR A 318 -23.35 26.92 4.71
CA THR A 318 -24.67 27.29 4.17
C THR A 318 -25.26 28.51 4.85
N PHE A 319 -25.28 28.56 6.19
CA PHE A 319 -26.06 29.55 6.95
C PHE A 319 -25.25 30.69 7.57
N LYS A 320 -23.93 30.52 7.77
CA LYS A 320 -23.00 31.54 8.34
C LYS A 320 -23.54 32.26 9.57
N PRO A 321 -23.85 31.58 10.67
CA PRO A 321 -24.47 32.18 11.84
C PRO A 321 -23.61 33.28 12.45
N LYS A 322 -24.23 34.42 12.79
CA LYS A 322 -23.54 35.63 13.30
C LYS A 322 -22.83 35.46 14.65
N LEU A 323 -23.15 34.38 15.37
CA LEU A 323 -22.65 34.11 16.73
C LEU A 323 -21.10 33.94 16.82
N LEU A 324 -20.44 33.64 15.72
CA LEU A 324 -19.02 33.30 15.69
C LEU A 324 -18.16 34.26 14.82
N LYS A 325 -18.55 35.57 14.78
CA LYS A 325 -17.89 36.57 13.93
C LYS A 325 -16.35 36.60 14.03
N GLU A 326 -15.78 36.49 15.23
CA GLU A 326 -14.32 36.54 15.41
C GLU A 326 -13.58 35.29 14.90
N ALA A 327 -14.27 34.15 14.74
CA ALA A 327 -13.73 32.93 14.14
C ALA A 327 -14.15 32.79 12.66
N GLN A 328 -14.95 33.73 12.15
CA GLN A 328 -15.64 33.65 10.87
C GLN A 328 -14.67 33.27 9.73
N MET A 329 -13.58 34.03 9.55
CA MET A 329 -12.63 33.78 8.46
C MET A 329 -12.04 32.37 8.53
N LYS A 330 -11.73 31.88 9.74
CA LYS A 330 -11.20 30.52 9.91
C LYS A 330 -12.24 29.46 9.55
N LEU A 331 -13.46 29.62 10.06
CA LEU A 331 -14.58 28.74 9.80
C LEU A 331 -15.01 28.76 8.34
N ASP A 332 -14.95 29.91 7.67
CA ASP A 332 -15.22 30.04 6.23
C ASP A 332 -14.20 29.21 5.41
N ILE A 333 -12.91 29.34 5.72
CA ILE A 333 -11.86 28.56 5.03
C ILE A 333 -12.02 27.06 5.31
N LEU A 334 -12.20 26.67 6.59
CA LEU A 334 -12.36 25.28 6.98
C LEU A 334 -13.64 24.65 6.39
N GLY A 335 -14.74 25.43 6.34
CA GLY A 335 -16.00 25.02 5.73
C GLY A 335 -15.87 24.77 4.22
N ILE A 336 -15.17 25.66 3.51
CA ILE A 336 -14.89 25.49 2.08
C ILE A 336 -14.01 24.24 1.85
N PHE A 337 -12.98 24.02 2.67
CA PHE A 337 -12.14 22.85 2.57
C PHE A 337 -12.95 21.57 2.80
N ASN A 338 -13.83 21.57 3.79
CA ASN A 338 -14.71 20.47 4.10
C ASN A 338 -15.68 20.14 2.96
N LEU A 339 -16.38 21.17 2.44
CA LEU A 339 -17.32 21.03 1.33
C LEU A 339 -16.62 20.55 0.06
N ALA A 340 -15.48 21.15 -0.29
CA ALA A 340 -14.70 20.76 -1.46
C ALA A 340 -14.18 19.33 -1.35
N ALA A 341 -13.76 18.88 -0.16
CA ALA A 341 -13.34 17.50 0.08
C ALA A 341 -14.47 16.51 -0.20
N VAL A 342 -15.69 16.82 0.26
CA VAL A 342 -16.88 15.99 0.00
C VAL A 342 -17.19 15.93 -1.49
N LEU A 343 -17.28 17.07 -2.17
CA LEU A 343 -17.58 17.13 -3.61
C LEU A 343 -16.51 16.45 -4.47
N PHE A 344 -15.26 16.51 -4.03
CA PHE A 344 -14.15 15.87 -4.73
C PHE A 344 -14.17 14.35 -4.59
N ALA A 345 -14.33 13.86 -3.37
CA ALA A 345 -14.03 12.47 -3.03
C ALA A 345 -15.25 11.54 -3.03
N THR A 346 -16.50 12.08 -2.96
CA THR A 346 -17.69 11.23 -2.91
C THR A 346 -17.84 10.39 -4.19
N VAL A 347 -18.55 9.27 -4.09
CA VAL A 347 -18.95 8.46 -5.25
C VAL A 347 -19.60 9.37 -6.28
N GLY A 348 -19.17 9.30 -7.54
CA GLY A 348 -19.58 10.25 -8.60
C GLY A 348 -19.01 11.66 -8.45
N GLY A 349 -18.07 11.90 -7.52
CA GLY A 349 -17.42 13.20 -7.31
C GLY A 349 -16.36 13.55 -8.35
N PHE A 350 -15.78 14.75 -8.23
CA PHE A 350 -14.80 15.26 -9.22
C PHE A 350 -13.54 14.40 -9.36
N ALA A 351 -13.19 13.57 -8.37
CA ALA A 351 -12.09 12.61 -8.48
C ALA A 351 -12.31 11.59 -9.61
N ALA A 352 -13.57 11.26 -9.95
CA ALA A 352 -13.88 10.36 -11.05
C ALA A 352 -13.45 10.93 -12.41
N ILE A 353 -13.50 12.26 -12.58
CA ILE A 353 -13.01 12.95 -13.80
C ILE A 353 -11.50 12.76 -13.92
N ILE A 354 -10.75 12.96 -12.83
CA ILE A 354 -9.28 12.76 -12.81
C ILE A 354 -8.93 11.31 -13.11
N SER A 355 -9.66 10.37 -12.49
CA SER A 355 -9.43 8.95 -12.70
C SER A 355 -9.70 8.52 -14.14
N THR A 356 -10.75 9.05 -14.76
CA THR A 356 -11.16 8.68 -16.12
C THR A 356 -10.24 9.30 -17.18
N TYR A 357 -9.91 10.59 -17.05
CA TYR A 357 -9.25 11.33 -18.14
C TYR A 357 -7.77 11.60 -17.94
N ILE A 358 -7.25 11.45 -16.69
CA ILE A 358 -5.85 11.75 -16.38
C ILE A 358 -5.11 10.49 -15.94
N ASN A 359 -5.51 9.89 -14.80
CA ASN A 359 -4.82 8.74 -14.23
C ASN A 359 -5.69 8.00 -13.18
N PRO A 360 -5.95 6.69 -13.35
CA PRO A 360 -6.77 5.90 -12.43
C PRO A 360 -6.03 5.45 -11.15
N THR A 361 -4.77 5.81 -10.96
CA THR A 361 -3.97 5.36 -9.82
C THR A 361 -4.60 5.72 -8.48
N PHE A 362 -5.23 6.90 -8.37
CA PHE A 362 -5.86 7.39 -7.14
C PHE A 362 -7.35 7.06 -7.11
N ARG A 363 -7.69 5.83 -6.72
CA ARG A 363 -9.07 5.32 -6.70
C ARG A 363 -9.75 5.41 -5.33
N SER A 364 -9.01 5.21 -4.23
CA SER A 364 -9.56 5.10 -2.88
C SER A 364 -9.68 6.47 -2.21
N MET A 365 -10.73 7.22 -2.59
CA MET A 365 -10.96 8.59 -2.10
C MET A 365 -11.45 8.65 -0.66
N ASN A 366 -11.89 7.53 -0.05
CA ASN A 366 -12.22 7.45 1.36
C ASN A 366 -11.06 7.88 2.29
N ARG A 367 -9.81 7.82 1.81
CA ARG A 367 -8.60 8.27 2.52
C ARG A 367 -8.57 9.77 2.83
N ILE A 368 -9.44 10.57 2.21
CA ILE A 368 -9.62 12.00 2.53
C ILE A 368 -10.27 12.21 3.91
N SER A 369 -10.87 11.16 4.49
CA SER A 369 -11.57 11.24 5.79
C SER A 369 -10.70 11.78 6.92
N VAL A 370 -9.39 11.47 6.95
CA VAL A 370 -8.46 12.00 7.97
C VAL A 370 -8.21 13.51 7.81
N PHE A 371 -8.29 14.06 6.60
CA PHE A 371 -8.26 15.52 6.36
C PHE A 371 -9.54 16.17 6.88
N ILE A 372 -10.70 15.59 6.54
CA ILE A 372 -12.02 16.02 7.03
C ILE A 372 -12.06 15.97 8.56
N ALA A 373 -11.56 14.89 9.18
CA ALA A 373 -11.48 14.75 10.64
C ALA A 373 -10.66 15.87 11.29
N PHE A 374 -9.47 16.16 10.75
CA PHE A 374 -8.62 17.23 11.29
C PHE A 374 -9.29 18.60 11.20
N ILE A 375 -9.83 18.95 10.04
CA ILE A 375 -10.57 20.19 9.80
C ILE A 375 -11.75 20.32 10.78
N SER A 376 -12.50 19.23 10.96
CA SER A 376 -13.67 19.16 11.84
C SER A 376 -13.32 19.34 13.32
N LEU A 377 -12.24 18.68 13.78
CA LEU A 377 -11.75 18.82 15.16
C LEU A 377 -11.23 20.24 15.46
N VAL A 378 -10.60 20.90 14.46
CA VAL A 378 -10.24 22.33 14.61
C VAL A 378 -11.48 23.19 14.77
N ALA A 379 -12.55 22.93 14.02
CA ALA A 379 -13.82 23.66 14.16
C ALA A 379 -14.45 23.43 15.54
N VAL A 380 -14.50 22.19 16.04
CA VAL A 380 -14.93 21.88 17.42
C VAL A 380 -14.13 22.68 18.43
N GLY A 381 -12.81 22.71 18.29
CA GLY A 381 -11.93 23.49 19.18
C GLY A 381 -12.21 24.99 19.16
N LEU A 382 -12.48 25.57 17.98
CA LEU A 382 -12.85 26.96 17.84
C LEU A 382 -14.20 27.26 18.52
N ILE A 383 -15.18 26.37 18.43
CA ILE A 383 -16.47 26.49 19.09
C ILE A 383 -16.31 26.40 20.61
N LEU A 384 -15.61 25.43 21.12
CA LEU A 384 -15.38 25.23 22.56
C LEU A 384 -14.75 26.48 23.21
N GLN A 385 -13.81 27.11 22.52
CA GLN A 385 -13.15 28.32 23.03
C GLN A 385 -14.04 29.56 23.09
N ARG A 386 -15.22 29.54 22.48
CA ARG A 386 -16.23 30.61 22.53
C ARG A 386 -17.17 30.52 23.75
N ILE A 387 -17.12 29.43 24.47
CA ILE A 387 -17.84 29.28 25.72
C ILE A 387 -17.30 30.31 26.70
N LYS A 388 -18.15 31.28 27.14
CA LYS A 388 -17.76 32.42 27.98
C LYS A 388 -17.11 31.98 29.29
N LEU A 389 -17.63 30.92 29.88
CA LEU A 389 -17.08 30.33 31.12
C LEU A 389 -15.82 29.51 30.81
N GLN A 390 -14.65 30.10 31.03
CA GLN A 390 -13.36 29.46 30.74
C GLN A 390 -13.23 28.07 31.39
N LYS A 391 -13.70 27.88 32.62
CA LYS A 391 -13.72 26.57 33.31
C LYS A 391 -14.51 25.56 32.52
N VAL A 392 -15.69 25.91 31.99
CA VAL A 392 -16.55 25.01 31.19
C VAL A 392 -15.85 24.68 29.87
N SER A 393 -15.21 25.62 29.21
CA SER A 393 -14.42 25.37 27.97
C SER A 393 -13.27 24.38 28.21
N VAL A 394 -12.55 24.55 29.33
CA VAL A 394 -11.43 23.63 29.70
C VAL A 394 -11.94 22.27 30.05
N TRP A 395 -12.89 22.17 30.98
CA TRP A 395 -13.44 20.86 31.40
C TRP A 395 -14.17 20.16 30.26
N GLY A 396 -14.89 20.90 29.42
CA GLY A 396 -15.54 20.34 28.23
C GLY A 396 -14.56 19.70 27.25
N ALA A 397 -13.42 20.39 26.97
CA ALA A 397 -12.39 19.84 26.10
C ALA A 397 -11.74 18.56 26.67
N TRP A 398 -11.50 18.52 28.00
CA TRP A 398 -10.93 17.35 28.64
C TRP A 398 -11.94 16.19 28.85
N LEU A 399 -13.24 16.50 28.98
CA LEU A 399 -14.30 15.50 29.03
C LEU A 399 -14.53 14.83 27.66
N ILE A 400 -14.34 15.59 26.57
CA ILE A 400 -14.41 15.03 25.22
C ILE A 400 -13.37 13.92 25.02
N LEU A 401 -12.19 14.00 25.60
CA LEU A 401 -11.13 13.02 25.41
C LEU A 401 -11.57 11.59 25.81
N PRO A 402 -11.97 11.29 27.05
CA PRO A 402 -12.40 9.94 27.42
C PRO A 402 -13.67 9.49 26.66
N LEU A 403 -14.59 10.39 26.37
CA LEU A 403 -15.78 10.06 25.59
C LEU A 403 -15.42 9.71 24.14
N ALA A 404 -14.52 10.46 23.52
CA ALA A 404 -14.05 10.18 22.17
C ALA A 404 -13.22 8.90 22.12
N LEU A 405 -12.35 8.64 23.11
CA LEU A 405 -11.62 7.38 23.18
C LEU A 405 -12.56 6.18 23.32
N PHE A 406 -13.59 6.27 24.15
CA PHE A 406 -14.61 5.22 24.27
C PHE A 406 -15.38 4.99 22.95
N ASP A 407 -15.66 6.06 22.21
CA ASP A 407 -16.32 6.01 20.90
C ASP A 407 -15.41 5.45 19.79
N GLN A 408 -14.11 5.81 19.80
CA GLN A 408 -13.19 5.55 18.70
C GLN A 408 -12.37 4.27 18.86
N VAL A 409 -12.18 3.80 20.10
CA VAL A 409 -11.39 2.59 20.41
C VAL A 409 -12.34 1.46 20.79
N SER A 410 -12.48 0.48 19.93
CA SER A 410 -13.41 -0.64 20.12
C SER A 410 -12.70 -1.92 20.56
N LEU A 411 -13.35 -2.64 21.48
CA LEU A 411 -12.94 -3.98 21.88
C LEU A 411 -12.93 -4.96 20.69
N GLY A 412 -13.93 -4.88 19.81
CA GLY A 412 -14.04 -5.74 18.64
C GLY A 412 -12.91 -5.50 17.64
N VAL A 413 -12.59 -4.23 17.37
CA VAL A 413 -11.47 -3.86 16.49
C VAL A 413 -10.15 -4.31 17.08
N MET A 414 -9.96 -4.15 18.40
CA MET A 414 -8.73 -4.57 19.07
C MET A 414 -8.54 -6.10 19.07
N GLN A 415 -9.62 -6.88 19.07
CA GLN A 415 -9.52 -8.35 18.93
C GLN A 415 -8.85 -8.77 17.61
N ASN A 416 -8.93 -7.96 16.56
CA ASN A 416 -8.26 -8.25 15.30
C ASN A 416 -6.72 -8.16 15.40
N PHE A 417 -6.17 -7.43 16.39
CA PHE A 417 -4.75 -7.39 16.67
C PHE A 417 -4.26 -8.55 17.56
N ILE A 418 -5.18 -9.25 18.23
CA ILE A 418 -4.85 -10.34 19.16
C ILE A 418 -5.03 -11.70 18.49
N LYS A 419 -5.71 -11.74 17.36
CA LYS A 419 -6.46 -12.88 16.87
C LYS A 419 -5.71 -14.20 16.80
N GLU A 420 -4.37 -14.25 16.87
CA GLU A 420 -3.68 -15.53 16.67
C GLU A 420 -2.22 -15.60 17.19
N PRO A 421 -1.94 -15.29 18.50
CA PRO A 421 -0.61 -15.55 19.03
C PRO A 421 -0.24 -17.05 18.95
N GLU A 422 -1.24 -17.93 19.17
CA GLU A 422 -1.03 -19.38 19.08
C GLU A 422 -0.77 -19.84 17.64
N GLU A 423 -1.52 -19.30 16.67
CA GLU A 423 -1.31 -19.61 15.26
C GLU A 423 0.07 -19.16 14.78
N TYR A 424 0.50 -17.97 15.17
CA TYR A 424 1.82 -17.47 14.85
C TYR A 424 2.94 -18.37 15.42
N GLN A 425 2.82 -18.80 16.69
CA GLN A 425 3.79 -19.68 17.33
C GLN A 425 3.83 -21.08 16.67
N VAL A 426 2.68 -21.59 16.25
CA VAL A 426 2.60 -22.84 15.47
C VAL A 426 3.34 -22.68 14.15
N LEU A 427 3.15 -21.54 13.48
CA LEU A 427 3.81 -21.27 12.20
C LEU A 427 5.33 -21.08 12.37
N VAL A 428 5.78 -20.46 13.46
CA VAL A 428 7.21 -20.35 13.81
C VAL A 428 7.82 -21.73 13.97
N LYS A 429 7.23 -22.61 14.78
CA LYS A 429 7.72 -23.99 14.97
C LYS A 429 7.77 -24.77 13.67
N TYR A 430 6.78 -24.59 12.79
CA TYR A 430 6.75 -25.21 11.49
C TYR A 430 7.87 -24.70 10.57
N ALA A 431 8.12 -23.39 10.57
CA ALA A 431 9.22 -22.79 9.82
C ALA A 431 10.59 -23.26 10.32
N ASP A 432 10.79 -23.34 11.64
CA ASP A 432 12.01 -23.88 12.26
C ASP A 432 12.25 -25.34 11.87
N GLU A 433 11.19 -26.16 11.82
CA GLU A 433 11.27 -27.55 11.41
C GLU A 433 11.63 -27.70 9.92
N ILE A 434 11.05 -26.84 9.06
CA ILE A 434 11.42 -26.78 7.65
C ILE A 434 12.91 -26.41 7.52
N GLU A 435 13.36 -25.36 8.22
CA GLU A 435 14.75 -24.88 8.14
C GLU A 435 15.75 -25.96 8.60
N SER A 436 15.43 -26.65 9.70
CA SER A 436 16.23 -27.78 10.19
C SER A 436 16.33 -28.95 9.20
N ARG A 437 15.23 -29.28 8.51
CA ARG A 437 15.20 -30.36 7.50
C ARG A 437 15.85 -29.95 6.19
N ALA A 438 15.61 -28.75 5.73
CA ALA A 438 16.11 -28.26 4.45
C ALA A 438 17.63 -28.07 4.46
N GLY A 439 18.19 -27.62 5.60
CA GLY A 439 19.60 -27.30 5.75
C GLY A 439 19.94 -25.89 5.26
N GLU A 440 21.19 -25.50 5.51
CA GLU A 440 21.69 -24.17 5.15
C GLU A 440 21.69 -23.95 3.63
N ASN A 441 21.35 -22.71 3.22
CA ASN A 441 21.31 -22.28 1.82
C ASN A 441 20.36 -23.09 0.90
N ALA A 442 19.44 -23.86 1.47
CA ALA A 442 18.42 -24.58 0.72
C ALA A 442 17.59 -23.61 -0.14
N LYS A 443 17.13 -24.10 -1.30
CA LYS A 443 16.14 -23.40 -2.13
C LYS A 443 14.81 -24.14 -2.04
N ILE A 444 13.74 -23.46 -1.67
CA ILE A 444 12.39 -24.03 -1.58
C ILE A 444 11.49 -23.38 -2.62
N TYR A 445 10.90 -24.22 -3.45
CA TYR A 445 9.87 -23.82 -4.39
C TYR A 445 8.51 -23.76 -3.70
N THR A 446 7.61 -22.87 -4.10
CA THR A 446 6.31 -22.67 -3.44
C THR A 446 5.15 -22.79 -4.42
N LEU A 447 4.07 -23.44 -4.00
CA LEU A 447 2.82 -23.59 -4.74
C LEU A 447 1.59 -23.32 -3.87
N PRO A 448 0.48 -22.78 -4.46
CA PRO A 448 0.33 -22.35 -5.83
C PRO A 448 1.14 -21.07 -6.12
N LEU A 449 1.38 -20.79 -7.40
CA LEU A 449 2.07 -19.56 -7.78
C LEU A 449 1.23 -18.35 -7.43
N GLY A 450 1.86 -17.37 -6.79
CA GLY A 450 1.28 -16.08 -6.49
C GLY A 450 1.76 -14.98 -7.44
N GLN A 451 1.15 -13.83 -7.30
CA GLN A 451 1.53 -12.59 -8.00
C GLN A 451 1.95 -11.57 -6.95
N TYR A 452 3.21 -11.66 -6.48
CA TYR A 452 3.68 -10.77 -5.43
C TYR A 452 3.73 -9.31 -5.91
N PRO A 453 3.26 -8.34 -5.10
CA PRO A 453 2.79 -8.44 -3.70
C PRO A 453 1.30 -8.76 -3.54
N GLU A 454 0.61 -9.29 -4.53
CA GLU A 454 -0.84 -9.56 -4.51
C GLU A 454 -1.13 -11.08 -4.35
N GLY A 455 -2.38 -11.41 -3.98
CA GLY A 455 -2.93 -12.77 -4.04
C GLY A 455 -2.34 -13.78 -3.04
N VAL A 456 -2.26 -15.02 -3.48
CA VAL A 456 -1.90 -16.22 -2.69
C VAL A 456 -0.47 -16.16 -2.15
N ASP A 457 0.41 -15.46 -2.84
CA ASP A 457 1.82 -15.35 -2.46
C ASP A 457 2.05 -14.78 -1.05
N LYS A 458 1.13 -13.94 -0.56
CA LYS A 458 1.19 -13.44 0.81
C LYS A 458 1.10 -14.54 1.86
N LYS A 459 0.33 -15.60 1.63
CA LYS A 459 0.21 -16.72 2.56
C LYS A 459 1.48 -17.56 2.61
N LEU A 460 2.08 -17.85 1.46
CA LEU A 460 3.36 -18.55 1.37
C LEU A 460 4.50 -17.72 1.96
N MET A 461 4.45 -16.40 1.78
CA MET A 461 5.41 -15.46 2.36
C MET A 461 5.37 -15.48 3.91
N ARG A 462 4.23 -15.81 4.55
CA ARG A 462 4.15 -15.96 6.02
C ARG A 462 5.17 -16.97 6.56
N VAL A 463 5.34 -18.11 5.88
CA VAL A 463 6.33 -19.11 6.27
C VAL A 463 7.74 -18.64 5.93
N ALA A 464 7.93 -18.09 4.74
CA ALA A 464 9.23 -17.65 4.24
C ALA A 464 9.90 -16.56 5.09
N LEU A 465 9.12 -15.61 5.63
CA LEU A 465 9.61 -14.52 6.50
C LEU A 465 10.15 -15.02 7.85
N LEU A 466 9.71 -16.19 8.30
CA LEU A 466 10.09 -16.78 9.58
C LEU A 466 11.40 -17.58 9.51
N THR A 467 11.98 -17.73 8.33
CA THR A 467 13.26 -18.42 8.12
C THR A 467 14.38 -17.42 7.84
N ASP A 468 15.64 -17.80 8.12
CA ASP A 468 16.79 -16.92 7.93
C ASP A 468 17.79 -17.41 6.87
N ASN A 469 17.92 -18.73 6.67
CA ASN A 469 18.96 -19.30 5.81
C ASN A 469 18.43 -19.97 4.52
N ILE A 470 17.15 -19.81 4.22
CA ILE A 470 16.48 -20.44 3.08
C ILE A 470 16.22 -19.42 1.98
N LYS A 471 16.40 -19.83 0.72
CA LYS A 471 15.99 -19.09 -0.46
C LYS A 471 14.63 -19.59 -0.95
N TRP A 472 13.68 -18.68 -1.11
CA TRP A 472 12.30 -19.00 -1.45
C TRP A 472 11.91 -18.53 -2.85
N SER A 473 11.11 -19.30 -3.57
CA SER A 473 10.55 -18.83 -4.84
C SER A 473 9.44 -17.80 -4.66
N THR A 474 8.73 -17.83 -3.51
CA THR A 474 7.75 -16.76 -3.16
C THR A 474 8.41 -15.40 -3.08
N GLY A 475 7.65 -14.33 -3.31
CA GLY A 475 8.14 -12.96 -3.32
C GLY A 475 8.72 -12.49 -4.67
N ALA A 476 8.65 -13.32 -5.72
CA ALA A 476 9.01 -12.91 -7.06
C ALA A 476 8.06 -11.84 -7.59
N GLU A 477 8.61 -10.69 -7.99
CA GLU A 477 7.78 -9.60 -8.51
C GLU A 477 7.06 -10.00 -9.79
N LYS A 478 5.76 -9.72 -9.81
CA LYS A 478 4.83 -10.05 -10.90
C LYS A 478 5.41 -9.69 -12.27
N TRP A 479 5.45 -10.66 -13.18
CA TRP A 479 5.92 -10.55 -14.57
C TRP A 479 7.37 -10.12 -14.76
N ARG A 480 8.23 -10.23 -13.74
CA ARG A 480 9.68 -10.16 -13.87
C ARG A 480 10.29 -11.54 -14.08
N ALA A 481 11.57 -11.59 -14.33
CA ALA A 481 12.31 -12.78 -14.76
C ALA A 481 11.99 -14.04 -13.92
N ALA A 482 12.08 -13.97 -12.60
CA ALA A 482 11.76 -15.08 -11.72
C ALA A 482 10.30 -15.52 -11.84
N ASN A 483 9.35 -14.58 -11.75
CA ASN A 483 7.92 -14.89 -11.80
C ASN A 483 7.52 -15.44 -13.17
N PHE A 484 8.07 -14.90 -14.26
CA PHE A 484 7.84 -15.41 -15.61
C PHE A 484 8.36 -16.85 -15.78
N TRP A 485 9.57 -17.12 -15.30
CA TRP A 485 10.14 -18.47 -15.27
C TRP A 485 9.29 -19.44 -14.44
N GLN A 486 8.81 -19.03 -13.28
CA GLN A 486 7.93 -19.81 -12.43
C GLN A 486 6.62 -20.15 -13.13
N HIS A 487 6.01 -19.19 -13.84
CA HIS A 487 4.79 -19.42 -14.61
C HIS A 487 5.00 -20.46 -15.74
N GLN A 488 6.11 -20.37 -16.46
CA GLN A 488 6.43 -21.35 -17.51
C GLN A 488 6.70 -22.72 -16.93
N THR A 489 7.47 -22.77 -15.85
CA THR A 489 7.78 -24.04 -15.16
C THR A 489 6.53 -24.71 -14.61
N ASN A 490 5.57 -23.94 -14.07
CA ASN A 490 4.33 -24.46 -13.50
C ASN A 490 3.34 -25.03 -14.55
N ARG A 491 3.52 -24.72 -15.84
CA ARG A 491 2.73 -25.29 -16.96
C ARG A 491 3.19 -26.67 -17.39
N LEU A 492 4.36 -27.10 -16.94
CA LEU A 492 4.90 -28.43 -17.28
C LEU A 492 4.10 -29.54 -16.58
N GLU A 493 4.08 -30.72 -17.19
CA GLU A 493 3.61 -31.94 -16.54
C GLU A 493 4.38 -32.16 -15.23
N THR A 494 3.74 -32.74 -14.20
CA THR A 494 4.29 -32.83 -12.84
C THR A 494 5.70 -33.41 -12.79
N LYS A 495 6.00 -34.44 -13.56
CA LYS A 495 7.34 -35.04 -13.63
C LYS A 495 8.38 -34.06 -14.18
N ASP A 496 8.07 -33.35 -15.25
CA ASP A 496 9.01 -32.43 -15.88
C ASP A 496 9.11 -31.11 -15.08
N PHE A 497 8.02 -30.68 -14.43
CA PHE A 497 8.03 -29.63 -13.42
C PHE A 497 9.02 -29.92 -12.30
N LEU A 498 8.95 -31.13 -11.68
CA LEU A 498 9.85 -31.53 -10.60
C LEU A 498 11.31 -31.59 -11.08
N LYS A 499 11.56 -32.16 -12.26
CA LYS A 499 12.91 -32.18 -12.85
C LYS A 499 13.44 -30.75 -13.09
N LYS A 500 12.59 -29.84 -13.56
CA LYS A 500 12.99 -28.47 -13.86
C LYS A 500 13.35 -27.69 -12.59
N ILE A 501 12.54 -27.76 -11.53
CA ILE A 501 12.84 -27.07 -10.28
C ILE A 501 14.07 -27.66 -9.58
N ILE A 502 14.22 -28.99 -9.57
CA ILE A 502 15.39 -29.66 -9.00
C ILE A 502 16.66 -29.30 -9.81
N GLY A 503 16.56 -29.32 -11.14
CA GLY A 503 17.66 -28.89 -12.00
C GLY A 503 18.11 -27.44 -11.72
N GLU A 504 17.18 -26.55 -11.34
CA GLU A 504 17.47 -25.17 -10.91
C GLU A 504 18.08 -25.09 -9.50
N GLY A 505 18.15 -26.21 -8.79
CA GLY A 505 18.74 -26.32 -7.46
C GLY A 505 17.74 -26.17 -6.30
N PHE A 506 16.44 -26.29 -6.56
CA PHE A 506 15.47 -26.38 -5.47
C PHE A 506 15.54 -27.75 -4.82
N THR A 507 15.71 -27.74 -3.49
CA THR A 507 15.84 -28.95 -2.65
C THR A 507 14.57 -29.27 -1.88
N GLY A 508 13.60 -28.35 -1.88
CA GLY A 508 12.32 -28.51 -1.22
C GLY A 508 11.17 -27.88 -1.99
N LEU A 509 9.97 -28.34 -1.70
CA LEU A 509 8.71 -27.83 -2.23
C LEU A 509 7.75 -27.57 -1.08
N LEU A 510 7.32 -26.33 -0.90
CA LEU A 510 6.26 -25.94 0.03
C LEU A 510 4.96 -25.73 -0.73
N VAL A 511 3.90 -26.37 -0.29
CA VAL A 511 2.57 -26.29 -0.90
C VAL A 511 1.57 -25.73 0.11
N ASN A 512 0.79 -24.72 -0.29
CA ASN A 512 -0.45 -24.41 0.44
C ASN A 512 -1.53 -25.39 -0.02
N ILE A 513 -1.81 -26.38 0.83
CA ILE A 513 -2.70 -27.52 0.52
C ILE A 513 -4.13 -27.06 0.26
N LYS A 514 -4.58 -26.02 0.96
CA LYS A 514 -5.96 -25.52 0.85
C LYS A 514 -6.22 -24.70 -0.43
N GLU A 515 -5.18 -24.21 -1.05
CA GLU A 515 -5.29 -23.31 -2.21
C GLU A 515 -4.77 -23.92 -3.51
N LEU A 516 -3.99 -25.01 -3.44
CA LEU A 516 -3.55 -25.72 -4.63
C LEU A 516 -4.72 -26.58 -5.16
N GLU A 517 -4.83 -26.65 -6.48
CA GLU A 517 -5.79 -27.54 -7.15
C GLU A 517 -5.62 -28.98 -6.68
N PRO A 518 -6.71 -29.67 -6.23
CA PRO A 518 -6.61 -31.02 -5.68
C PRO A 518 -5.98 -32.03 -6.66
N THR A 519 -6.22 -31.91 -7.95
CA THR A 519 -5.64 -32.74 -9.00
C THR A 519 -4.12 -32.60 -9.05
N LYS A 520 -3.62 -31.35 -9.03
CA LYS A 520 -2.17 -31.10 -9.04
C LYS A 520 -1.48 -31.56 -7.77
N LEU A 521 -2.15 -31.40 -6.61
CA LEU A 521 -1.65 -31.94 -5.35
C LEU A 521 -1.51 -33.46 -5.40
N ALA A 522 -2.55 -34.17 -5.85
CA ALA A 522 -2.54 -35.63 -5.97
C ALA A 522 -1.46 -36.12 -6.94
N ASP A 523 -1.22 -35.42 -8.06
CA ASP A 523 -0.18 -35.73 -9.01
C ASP A 523 1.23 -35.56 -8.39
N ILE A 524 1.44 -34.52 -7.59
CA ILE A 524 2.70 -34.29 -6.87
C ILE A 524 2.92 -35.40 -5.84
N GLU A 525 1.93 -35.74 -5.04
CA GLU A 525 2.01 -36.79 -4.02
C GLU A 525 2.30 -38.18 -4.64
N LYS A 526 1.63 -38.48 -5.75
CA LYS A 526 1.85 -39.71 -6.52
C LYS A 526 3.26 -39.78 -7.09
N GLU A 527 3.75 -38.69 -7.69
CA GLU A 527 5.07 -38.67 -8.33
C GLU A 527 6.21 -38.72 -7.30
N LEU A 528 6.06 -38.03 -6.17
CA LEU A 528 7.06 -38.03 -5.08
C LEU A 528 7.01 -39.29 -4.23
N ALA A 529 5.89 -40.01 -4.22
CA ALA A 529 5.61 -41.15 -3.34
C ALA A 529 5.99 -40.89 -1.86
N ALA A 530 5.76 -39.68 -1.38
CA ALA A 530 6.17 -39.18 -0.07
C ALA A 530 5.06 -38.36 0.60
N ASN A 531 4.96 -38.53 1.91
CA ASN A 531 4.07 -37.69 2.71
C ASN A 531 4.78 -36.36 3.07
N PRO A 532 4.08 -35.22 3.00
CA PRO A 532 4.65 -33.94 3.39
C PRO A 532 4.79 -33.81 4.90
N LEU A 533 5.76 -33.00 5.35
CA LEU A 533 5.70 -32.39 6.67
C LEU A 533 4.57 -31.37 6.66
N GLN A 534 3.53 -31.60 7.45
CA GLN A 534 2.36 -30.71 7.52
C GLN A 534 2.41 -29.85 8.78
N ASP A 535 1.93 -28.61 8.66
CA ASP A 535 1.62 -27.79 9.84
C ASP A 535 0.41 -28.35 10.61
N GLN A 536 0.21 -27.91 11.86
CA GLN A 536 -0.86 -28.43 12.71
C GLN A 536 -2.28 -28.16 12.14
N LYS A 537 -2.46 -27.13 11.32
CA LYS A 537 -3.74 -26.80 10.67
C LYS A 537 -3.94 -27.50 9.32
N LYS A 538 -2.95 -28.27 8.88
CA LYS A 538 -2.90 -28.91 7.56
C LYS A 538 -3.14 -27.90 6.43
N GLU A 539 -2.62 -26.69 6.60
CA GLU A 539 -2.68 -25.64 5.58
C GLU A 539 -1.47 -25.73 4.65
N TYR A 540 -0.32 -26.11 5.19
CA TYR A 540 0.93 -26.22 4.45
C TYR A 540 1.49 -27.63 4.48
N GLY A 541 2.11 -28.04 3.38
CA GLY A 541 2.85 -29.29 3.24
C GLY A 541 4.23 -29.04 2.65
N TYR A 542 5.28 -29.43 3.37
CA TYR A 542 6.65 -29.35 2.88
C TYR A 542 7.14 -30.73 2.44
N TYR A 543 7.68 -30.82 1.22
CA TYR A 543 8.27 -32.02 0.62
C TYR A 543 9.78 -31.81 0.43
N ASP A 544 10.60 -32.73 0.95
CA ASP A 544 12.03 -32.78 0.65
C ASP A 544 12.25 -33.46 -0.70
N LEU A 545 12.86 -32.77 -1.64
CA LEU A 545 13.07 -33.26 -3.01
C LEU A 545 14.39 -34.03 -3.22
N ARG A 546 15.29 -34.06 -2.23
CA ARG A 546 16.63 -34.64 -2.36
C ARG A 546 16.59 -36.14 -2.68
N ASN A 547 15.70 -36.89 -2.04
CA ASN A 547 15.54 -38.31 -2.33
C ASN A 547 15.04 -38.57 -3.76
N TYR A 548 14.04 -37.78 -4.18
CA TYR A 548 13.52 -37.86 -5.55
C TYR A 548 14.61 -37.48 -6.57
N ALA A 549 15.40 -36.46 -6.32
CA ALA A 549 16.52 -36.03 -7.15
C ALA A 549 17.56 -37.16 -7.34
N SER A 550 17.94 -37.80 -6.23
CA SER A 550 18.93 -38.90 -6.22
C SER A 550 18.41 -40.12 -6.97
N SER A 551 17.17 -40.55 -6.69
CA SER A 551 16.54 -41.73 -7.33
C SER A 551 16.39 -41.54 -8.85
N ASN A 552 16.09 -40.34 -9.30
CA ASN A 552 15.90 -40.02 -10.71
C ASN A 552 17.18 -39.48 -11.39
N LYS A 553 18.33 -39.45 -10.71
CA LYS A 553 19.63 -38.97 -11.20
C LYS A 553 19.55 -37.57 -11.84
N ILE A 554 18.79 -36.67 -11.20
CA ILE A 554 18.60 -35.31 -11.70
C ILE A 554 19.83 -34.47 -11.32
N SER A 555 20.55 -33.97 -12.34
CA SER A 555 21.73 -33.12 -12.15
C SER A 555 21.36 -31.65 -12.08
N TYR A 556 22.16 -30.85 -11.34
CA TYR A 556 22.09 -29.42 -11.33
C TYR A 556 22.32 -28.85 -12.72
N ARG A 557 21.35 -28.12 -13.25
CA ARG A 557 21.38 -27.47 -14.56
C ARG A 557 20.61 -26.16 -14.47
N PRO A 558 21.20 -25.10 -13.89
CA PRO A 558 20.53 -23.84 -13.72
C PRO A 558 20.18 -23.20 -15.06
N THR A 559 19.16 -22.39 -15.06
CA THR A 559 18.76 -21.59 -16.23
C THR A 559 19.78 -20.47 -16.43
N ASP A 560 20.49 -20.49 -17.55
CA ASP A 560 21.51 -19.47 -17.87
C ASP A 560 20.90 -18.15 -18.32
N VAL A 561 19.78 -18.22 -19.05
CA VAL A 561 19.09 -17.05 -19.59
C VAL A 561 17.62 -17.04 -19.16
N PHE A 562 17.24 -16.01 -18.42
CA PHE A 562 15.85 -15.71 -18.11
C PHE A 562 15.31 -14.71 -19.11
N TYR A 563 14.00 -14.74 -19.35
CA TYR A 563 13.34 -13.81 -20.23
C TYR A 563 11.93 -13.48 -19.75
N TYR A 564 11.39 -12.33 -20.18
CA TYR A 564 10.04 -11.87 -19.88
C TYR A 564 9.59 -10.81 -20.87
N VAL A 565 8.27 -10.60 -20.94
CA VAL A 565 7.66 -9.60 -21.81
C VAL A 565 7.56 -8.27 -21.07
N SER A 566 7.96 -7.19 -21.70
CA SER A 566 7.93 -5.84 -21.16
C SER A 566 7.45 -4.80 -22.20
N GLY A 567 7.52 -3.53 -21.85
CA GLY A 567 7.09 -2.43 -22.72
C GLY A 567 5.57 -2.29 -22.73
N ASN A 568 5.00 -1.94 -23.88
CA ASN A 568 3.57 -1.68 -24.02
C ASN A 568 2.73 -2.97 -24.20
N CYS A 569 2.99 -3.98 -23.35
CA CYS A 569 2.30 -5.28 -23.37
C CYS A 569 1.55 -5.52 -22.07
N LEU A 570 0.28 -5.87 -22.15
CA LEU A 570 -0.57 -6.26 -21.03
C LEU A 570 -0.97 -7.73 -21.13
N TYR A 571 -0.90 -8.43 -20.01
CA TYR A 571 -1.29 -9.84 -19.90
C TYR A 571 -2.78 -9.98 -19.56
N ASP A 572 -3.46 -10.89 -20.25
CA ASP A 572 -4.91 -11.10 -20.11
C ASP A 572 -5.33 -12.02 -18.96
N GLN A 573 -4.37 -12.38 -18.09
CA GLN A 573 -4.54 -13.31 -16.95
C GLN A 573 -4.80 -14.78 -17.33
N VAL A 574 -4.91 -15.09 -18.63
CA VAL A 574 -5.12 -16.46 -19.08
C VAL A 574 -3.85 -17.02 -19.73
N SER A 575 -3.37 -16.41 -20.82
CA SER A 575 -2.19 -16.90 -21.52
C SER A 575 -1.56 -15.92 -22.51
N LEU A 576 -2.17 -14.77 -22.78
CA LEU A 576 -1.83 -13.92 -23.92
C LEU A 576 -1.33 -12.53 -23.49
N PHE A 577 -0.32 -12.01 -24.21
CA PHE A 577 0.11 -10.63 -24.08
C PHE A 577 -0.42 -9.80 -25.24
N TYR A 578 -1.20 -8.79 -24.93
CA TYR A 578 -1.71 -7.81 -25.88
C TYR A 578 -0.78 -6.62 -25.93
N CYS A 579 -0.16 -6.37 -27.08
CA CYS A 579 0.88 -5.36 -27.24
C CYS A 579 0.44 -4.20 -28.14
N VAL A 580 0.85 -2.98 -27.79
CA VAL A 580 0.67 -1.76 -28.60
C VAL A 580 2.02 -1.29 -29.08
N ASN A 581 2.22 -1.23 -30.39
CA ASN A 581 3.40 -0.77 -31.12
C ASN A 581 4.72 -1.44 -30.70
N ASN A 582 5.32 -1.08 -29.59
CA ASN A 582 6.69 -1.50 -29.21
C ASN A 582 6.66 -2.46 -28.02
N GLY A 583 6.34 -3.73 -28.24
CA GLY A 583 6.61 -4.78 -27.26
C GLY A 583 8.10 -5.08 -27.18
N ARG A 584 8.55 -5.59 -26.03
CA ARG A 584 9.94 -6.01 -25.82
C ARG A 584 9.97 -7.37 -25.16
N ILE A 585 10.94 -8.17 -25.60
CA ILE A 585 11.37 -9.34 -24.85
C ILE A 585 12.67 -8.97 -24.17
N GLU A 586 12.66 -8.92 -22.87
CA GLU A 586 13.84 -8.66 -22.06
C GLU A 586 14.54 -9.99 -21.77
N PHE A 587 15.88 -9.99 -21.83
CA PHE A 587 16.72 -11.13 -21.50
C PHE A 587 17.64 -10.78 -20.34
N GLU A 588 17.86 -11.76 -19.47
CA GLU A 588 18.80 -11.68 -18.37
C GLU A 588 19.72 -12.92 -18.44
N ASN A 589 20.89 -12.73 -19.04
CA ASN A 589 21.93 -13.77 -19.17
C ASN A 589 22.78 -13.79 -17.91
N MET A 590 22.61 -14.81 -17.10
CA MET A 590 23.34 -15.02 -15.83
C MET A 590 24.66 -15.75 -16.02
N SER A 591 24.94 -16.24 -17.24
CA SER A 591 26.19 -16.92 -17.53
C SER A 591 27.36 -15.92 -17.69
N SER A 592 28.59 -16.43 -17.65
CA SER A 592 29.81 -15.63 -17.86
C SER A 592 30.14 -15.35 -19.32
N LYS A 593 29.32 -15.86 -20.26
CA LYS A 593 29.56 -15.78 -21.72
C LYS A 593 28.28 -15.39 -22.45
N GLU A 594 28.45 -14.79 -23.63
CA GLU A 594 27.35 -14.62 -24.58
C GLU A 594 26.72 -15.98 -24.92
N GLN A 595 25.41 -16.04 -24.95
CA GLN A 595 24.63 -17.22 -25.29
C GLN A 595 23.94 -17.01 -26.64
N PHE A 596 23.90 -18.06 -27.46
CA PHE A 596 23.11 -18.06 -28.68
C PHE A 596 21.88 -18.93 -28.44
N LYS A 597 20.71 -18.33 -28.49
CA LYS A 597 19.44 -19.00 -28.22
C LYS A 597 18.47 -18.84 -29.40
N THR A 598 17.64 -19.82 -29.62
CA THR A 598 16.57 -19.74 -30.61
C THR A 598 15.32 -19.17 -29.94
N LEU A 599 14.93 -17.96 -30.36
CA LEU A 599 13.69 -17.34 -29.93
C LEU A 599 12.56 -17.73 -30.88
N THR A 600 11.59 -18.49 -30.35
CA THR A 600 10.38 -18.87 -31.09
C THR A 600 9.19 -18.11 -30.52
N MET A 601 8.44 -17.43 -31.35
CA MET A 601 7.23 -16.71 -30.96
C MET A 601 6.11 -16.90 -31.99
N THR A 602 4.89 -16.96 -31.50
CA THR A 602 3.68 -16.92 -32.34
C THR A 602 2.97 -15.60 -32.07
N LEU A 603 2.95 -14.74 -33.10
CA LEU A 603 2.26 -13.45 -33.08
C LEU A 603 0.95 -13.54 -33.86
N GLU A 604 -0.12 -12.99 -33.30
CA GLU A 604 -1.38 -12.82 -33.98
C GLU A 604 -1.65 -11.33 -34.25
N PHE A 605 -2.08 -11.04 -35.44
CA PHE A 605 -2.45 -9.68 -35.88
C PHE A 605 -3.96 -9.58 -36.13
N PRO A 606 -4.52 -8.36 -36.12
CA PRO A 606 -5.93 -8.13 -36.45
C PRO A 606 -6.30 -8.74 -37.78
N GLY A 607 -7.46 -9.42 -37.83
CA GLY A 607 -7.88 -10.17 -38.99
C GLY A 607 -7.44 -11.63 -39.03
N GLY A 608 -6.83 -12.13 -37.91
CA GLY A 608 -6.47 -13.53 -37.74
C GLY A 608 -5.17 -13.94 -38.46
N LYS A 609 -4.38 -12.97 -38.95
CA LYS A 609 -3.04 -13.25 -39.50
C LYS A 609 -2.11 -13.70 -38.40
N ILE A 610 -1.50 -14.87 -38.59
CA ILE A 610 -0.50 -15.42 -37.66
C ILE A 610 0.89 -15.32 -38.31
N GLU A 611 1.86 -14.84 -37.54
CA GLU A 611 3.27 -14.81 -37.90
C GLU A 611 4.08 -15.60 -36.86
N LYS A 612 4.89 -16.53 -37.34
CA LYS A 612 5.82 -17.27 -36.48
C LYS A 612 7.22 -16.70 -36.66
N ILE A 613 7.85 -16.31 -35.58
CA ILE A 613 9.24 -15.89 -35.51
C ILE A 613 10.03 -17.07 -34.98
N ASN A 614 11.11 -17.42 -35.68
CA ASN A 614 12.06 -18.45 -35.25
C ASN A 614 13.46 -17.96 -35.63
N GLU A 615 14.09 -17.26 -34.69
CA GLU A 615 15.37 -16.59 -34.93
C GLU A 615 16.40 -17.02 -33.89
N LYS A 616 17.61 -17.30 -34.39
CA LYS A 616 18.78 -17.50 -33.51
C LYS A 616 19.34 -16.13 -33.17
N ILE A 617 19.25 -15.78 -31.88
CA ILE A 617 19.67 -14.46 -31.39
C ILE A 617 20.88 -14.57 -30.46
N PRO A 618 21.86 -13.66 -30.56
CA PRO A 618 22.92 -13.53 -29.54
C PRO A 618 22.34 -12.82 -28.31
N ILE A 619 22.60 -13.38 -27.15
CA ILE A 619 22.20 -12.79 -25.85
C ILE A 619 23.49 -12.51 -25.07
N PRO A 620 23.96 -11.23 -25.05
CA PRO A 620 25.16 -10.85 -24.33
C PRO A 620 25.02 -11.08 -22.82
N VAL A 621 26.15 -11.14 -22.13
CA VAL A 621 26.19 -11.25 -20.66
C VAL A 621 25.44 -10.08 -20.03
N GLY A 622 24.64 -10.39 -19.01
CA GLY A 622 23.81 -9.41 -18.32
C GLY A 622 22.47 -9.20 -19.03
N LYS A 623 22.08 -7.95 -19.22
CA LYS A 623 20.73 -7.58 -19.69
C LYS A 623 20.74 -7.07 -21.11
N SER A 624 19.80 -7.57 -21.89
CA SER A 624 19.56 -7.15 -23.28
C SER A 624 18.08 -7.28 -23.61
N HIS A 625 17.66 -6.78 -24.76
CA HIS A 625 16.28 -6.89 -25.20
C HIS A 625 16.15 -7.09 -26.71
N TYR A 626 15.06 -7.73 -27.10
CA TYR A 626 14.61 -7.87 -28.48
C TYR A 626 13.39 -6.98 -28.70
N LEU A 627 13.45 -6.08 -29.68
CA LEU A 627 12.37 -5.15 -29.99
C LEU A 627 11.34 -5.80 -30.94
N LEU A 628 10.12 -5.85 -30.53
CA LEU A 628 8.98 -6.22 -31.35
C LEU A 628 8.39 -4.95 -31.99
N SER A 629 9.09 -4.37 -33.00
CA SER A 629 8.58 -3.22 -33.73
C SER A 629 7.80 -3.68 -34.95
N LYS A 630 6.48 -3.85 -34.81
CA LYS A 630 5.58 -4.10 -35.93
C LYS A 630 4.63 -2.92 -36.09
N ASN A 631 4.94 -2.05 -37.04
CA ASN A 631 4.13 -0.88 -37.35
C ASN A 631 2.96 -1.31 -38.27
N THR A 632 1.81 -1.62 -37.70
CA THR A 632 0.59 -1.91 -38.45
C THR A 632 -0.42 -0.78 -38.27
N ASN A 633 -0.27 0.27 -39.03
CA ASN A 633 -0.99 1.55 -38.87
C ASN A 633 -2.52 1.51 -39.17
N LYS A 634 -3.17 0.37 -39.43
CA LYS A 634 -4.57 0.38 -39.86
C LYS A 634 -5.53 -0.61 -39.21
N ASN A 635 -5.05 -1.70 -38.64
CA ASN A 635 -5.92 -2.68 -37.97
C ASN A 635 -5.52 -2.88 -36.53
N VAL A 636 -6.45 -2.76 -35.60
CA VAL A 636 -6.24 -2.94 -34.16
C VAL A 636 -7.22 -3.97 -33.62
N PHE A 637 -6.85 -4.71 -32.60
CA PHE A 637 -7.77 -5.58 -31.89
C PHE A 637 -8.72 -4.76 -31.03
N PRO A 638 -9.98 -5.20 -30.85
CA PRO A 638 -10.79 -4.63 -29.78
C PRO A 638 -10.10 -4.86 -28.44
N VAL A 639 -10.29 -3.95 -27.51
CA VAL A 639 -9.78 -4.11 -26.13
C VAL A 639 -10.35 -5.41 -25.58
N PRO A 640 -9.50 -6.37 -25.13
CA PRO A 640 -9.98 -7.65 -24.67
C PRO A 640 -10.84 -7.49 -23.42
N LYS A 641 -11.98 -8.15 -23.35
CA LYS A 641 -12.89 -8.13 -22.18
C LYS A 641 -12.22 -8.67 -20.91
N ASN A 642 -11.22 -9.54 -21.07
CA ASN A 642 -10.51 -10.23 -19.98
C ASN A 642 -9.22 -9.51 -19.54
N VAL A 643 -8.79 -8.47 -20.23
CA VAL A 643 -7.74 -7.58 -19.72
C VAL A 643 -8.42 -6.64 -18.76
N PRO A 644 -8.15 -6.76 -17.44
CA PRO A 644 -8.91 -6.03 -16.43
C PRO A 644 -8.88 -4.53 -16.65
N ILE A 645 -7.82 -4.03 -17.33
CA ILE A 645 -7.65 -2.61 -17.56
C ILE A 645 -6.73 -2.36 -18.75
N TRP A 646 -7.33 -1.88 -19.80
CA TRP A 646 -6.59 -1.29 -20.90
C TRP A 646 -6.39 0.21 -20.60
N PRO A 647 -5.15 0.70 -20.43
CA PRO A 647 -4.93 2.11 -20.17
C PRO A 647 -5.45 2.96 -21.34
N VAL A 648 -6.26 3.96 -21.03
CA VAL A 648 -6.89 4.85 -22.04
C VAL A 648 -5.86 5.49 -22.99
N ASN A 649 -4.64 5.67 -22.49
CA ASN A 649 -3.54 6.31 -23.23
C ASN A 649 -2.69 5.33 -24.05
N MET A 650 -2.89 4.02 -23.95
CA MET A 650 -2.08 3.04 -24.69
C MET A 650 -2.50 2.85 -26.15
N GLY A 651 -3.71 3.30 -26.54
CA GLY A 651 -4.29 2.94 -27.83
C GLY A 651 -4.77 1.48 -27.88
N TYR A 652 -5.19 1.01 -29.04
CA TYR A 652 -5.66 -0.35 -29.23
C TYR A 652 -4.50 -1.32 -29.50
N PRO A 653 -4.60 -2.62 -29.08
CA PRO A 653 -3.56 -3.60 -29.34
C PRO A 653 -3.34 -3.81 -30.85
N ASN A 654 -2.08 -3.81 -31.25
CA ASN A 654 -1.67 -4.02 -32.63
C ASN A 654 -1.34 -5.48 -32.94
N PHE A 655 -0.90 -6.24 -31.92
CA PHE A 655 -0.61 -7.65 -32.02
C PHE A 655 -0.74 -8.33 -30.66
N ILE A 656 -0.86 -9.66 -30.70
CA ILE A 656 -0.95 -10.53 -29.53
C ILE A 656 0.21 -11.50 -29.58
N ILE A 657 0.93 -11.66 -28.47
CA ILE A 657 1.88 -12.76 -28.31
C ILE A 657 1.12 -13.94 -27.72
N ARG A 658 0.93 -15.01 -28.52
CA ARG A 658 0.25 -16.25 -28.11
C ARG A 658 1.20 -17.21 -27.41
N GLU A 659 2.40 -17.33 -27.92
CA GLU A 659 3.41 -18.22 -27.44
C GLU A 659 4.79 -17.54 -27.52
N ILE A 660 5.62 -17.83 -26.55
CA ILE A 660 7.01 -17.41 -26.54
C ILE A 660 7.86 -18.47 -25.85
N GLU A 661 8.93 -18.87 -26.49
CA GLU A 661 9.86 -19.88 -26.01
C GLU A 661 11.29 -19.49 -26.39
N LEU A 662 12.23 -19.79 -25.51
CA LEU A 662 13.66 -19.59 -25.72
C LEU A 662 14.37 -20.92 -25.53
N GLN A 663 14.90 -21.47 -26.62
CA GLN A 663 15.60 -22.75 -26.67
C GLN A 663 17.12 -22.62 -26.79
#